data_c94c12d52560ee24a941c3fd3014b44d
#
_entry.id   c94c12d52560ee24a941c3fd3014b44d
#
_cell.length_a   1.000
_cell.length_b   1.000
_cell.length_c   1.000
_cell.angle_alpha   90.00
_cell.angle_beta   90.00
_cell.angle_gamma   90.00
#
_symmetry.space_group_name_H-M   'P 1'
#
loop_
_entity.id
_entity.type
_entity.pdbx_description
1 polymer ?
#
loop_
_entity_poly.entity_id
_entity_poly.type
_entity_poly.pdbx_seq_one_letter_code
_entity_poly.pdbx_strand_id
1 'polypeptide(L)'
;MPAAKKNSSLRIIVPIIVLAAAIGIVLALGSNAQNQTRKRTTQNQNAAQVDDTTPSPSGGDETKSPETQSGSEADQPADDQPVPADPEAPEADQPEQPAADGADDGAQPTTDDGVFDGLKARVFGPNPADGIAETLGSPYFDSDYDFEIELTYLGAGIKRILLNKEFETANELVEARERKDAGETNIQVEGQYVLVHMGEMPVVQADGSTVTYRLVPLAAYAMQVGDQTIDLFGGISGQLWRTGDQPGELVAEIENASGQLVARVVRTYQVDPDSYDIVVEQRVENLTDRELRFSFIQEGPLDLDRDRAGYSLLSMQRVRYGYTLKNQANWQDPQVKADGRLTRMQSVINDVNKAWSKGLGADSLWPPRKPFSGADELVWIAQTNRYFGMIVHPLLDPSAPADKGFDLIGRVDPILLANSDNDGKGRLSMRITSPEFVAPPASAADLSFGVYAGPLDRREMAAQEDPRIAGLQLSEIVVYNIGGMCAFCTFEWLGNMLLFVLHIFHDYIVFDWALSIILLVLVVRTILHPIFKRSQIGIQKFAKDMQRVQPKLKKLQEKYKNDRQKLMQEQQKLFRSEGVSYTGALGCLPMFMQSPIWIALYAMLYLNHELRHEPAFFGVFQSITGGDWLFLADLARSDRFIPLGTGFDLPMLGHIDSINILPLLLGFVFFVQQKYMSPPPSATMTDEQRAQQKMIKVMMVVLFPVFMYTAPAALTLYFVTNSTFAIIEGRWIRAHIDTLELDKHPDERSYQPKPKRVRNTAAPGMSKRERVQEQRAKNRYKKRN
;
A
#
# COMPACT_ATOMS: atom_id res chain seq x y z
N MET A 1 -51.68 26.02 19.58
CA MET A 1 -51.81 25.19 18.38
C MET A 1 -50.63 24.21 18.37
N PRO A 2 -50.87 22.89 18.42
CA PRO A 2 -49.81 21.92 18.63
C PRO A 2 -49.10 21.58 17.32
N ALA A 3 -47.75 21.54 17.38
CA ALA A 3 -46.89 21.15 16.29
C ALA A 3 -46.99 19.64 15.99
N ALA A 4 -47.14 19.32 14.72
CA ALA A 4 -47.29 17.98 14.22
C ALA A 4 -46.00 17.16 14.43
N LYS A 5 -46.05 16.07 15.22
CA LYS A 5 -45.05 15.02 15.32
C LYS A 5 -44.86 14.36 13.95
N LYS A 6 -43.80 14.68 13.25
CA LYS A 6 -43.36 13.99 12.03
C LYS A 6 -42.76 12.63 12.39
N ASN A 7 -43.40 11.56 11.90
CA ASN A 7 -43.08 10.15 12.10
C ASN A 7 -41.56 9.85 11.87
N SER A 8 -40.80 9.69 12.94
CA SER A 8 -39.42 9.23 12.93
C SER A 8 -39.29 7.73 12.59
N SER A 9 -40.35 6.95 12.80
CA SER A 9 -40.41 5.51 12.53
C SER A 9 -40.33 5.12 11.05
N LEU A 10 -40.76 5.99 10.12
CA LEU A 10 -40.67 5.67 8.69
C LEU A 10 -39.26 5.71 8.14
N ARG A 11 -38.33 6.42 8.77
CA ARG A 11 -36.95 6.52 8.33
C ARG A 11 -36.09 5.29 8.68
N ILE A 12 -36.49 4.53 9.69
CA ILE A 12 -35.83 3.28 10.10
C ILE A 12 -36.47 2.07 9.37
N ILE A 13 -37.78 2.11 9.12
CA ILE A 13 -38.50 1.01 8.51
C ILE A 13 -38.15 0.81 7.02
N VAL A 14 -37.92 1.88 6.27
CA VAL A 14 -37.59 1.78 4.83
C VAL A 14 -36.26 1.05 4.54
N PRO A 15 -35.15 1.33 5.25
CA PRO A 15 -33.92 0.54 5.10
C PRO A 15 -34.12 -0.92 5.49
N ILE A 16 -34.83 -1.20 6.55
CA ILE A 16 -35.11 -2.58 7.02
C ILE A 16 -35.93 -3.36 6.00
N ILE A 17 -36.95 -2.72 5.39
CA ILE A 17 -37.77 -3.36 4.34
C ILE A 17 -36.92 -3.61 3.08
N VAL A 18 -36.01 -2.69 2.70
CA VAL A 18 -35.10 -2.88 1.56
C VAL A 18 -34.11 -4.00 1.84
N LEU A 19 -33.60 -4.08 3.06
CA LEU A 19 -32.70 -5.14 3.50
C LEU A 19 -33.42 -6.50 3.54
N ALA A 20 -34.65 -6.56 4.10
CA ALA A 20 -35.45 -7.77 4.13
C ALA A 20 -35.84 -8.26 2.72
N ALA A 21 -36.15 -7.35 1.78
CA ALA A 21 -36.40 -7.70 0.38
C ALA A 21 -35.15 -8.22 -0.33
N ALA A 22 -33.96 -7.63 -0.06
CA ALA A 22 -32.66 -8.11 -0.59
C ALA A 22 -32.32 -9.51 -0.04
N ILE A 23 -32.54 -9.73 1.27
CA ILE A 23 -32.35 -11.03 1.93
C ILE A 23 -33.32 -12.08 1.33
N GLY A 24 -34.58 -11.75 1.09
CA GLY A 24 -35.57 -12.64 0.47
C GLY A 24 -35.15 -13.10 -0.95
N ILE A 25 -34.58 -12.20 -1.75
CA ILE A 25 -34.05 -12.50 -3.09
C ILE A 25 -32.83 -13.41 -3.01
N VAL A 26 -31.89 -13.17 -2.09
CA VAL A 26 -30.68 -13.98 -1.90
C VAL A 26 -31.03 -15.38 -1.41
N LEU A 27 -31.96 -15.51 -0.47
CA LEU A 27 -32.42 -16.80 0.02
C LEU A 27 -33.18 -17.60 -1.07
N ALA A 28 -33.94 -16.95 -1.91
CA ALA A 28 -34.63 -17.59 -3.05
C ALA A 28 -33.65 -18.05 -4.15
N LEU A 29 -32.56 -17.29 -4.37
CA LEU A 29 -31.50 -17.67 -5.30
C LEU A 29 -30.60 -18.77 -4.72
N GLY A 30 -30.30 -18.74 -3.41
CA GLY A 30 -29.53 -19.75 -2.71
C GLY A 30 -30.23 -21.11 -2.67
N SER A 31 -31.54 -21.15 -2.45
CA SER A 31 -32.34 -22.37 -2.46
C SER A 31 -32.41 -23.02 -3.86
N ASN A 32 -32.38 -22.22 -4.93
CA ASN A 32 -32.32 -22.74 -6.30
C ASN A 32 -30.93 -23.31 -6.66
N ALA A 33 -29.86 -22.72 -6.13
CA ALA A 33 -28.49 -23.21 -6.33
C ALA A 33 -28.26 -24.55 -5.60
N GLN A 34 -28.74 -24.69 -4.36
CA GLN A 34 -28.67 -25.95 -3.63
C GLN A 34 -29.45 -27.08 -4.30
N ASN A 35 -30.62 -26.78 -4.89
CA ASN A 35 -31.40 -27.77 -5.64
C ASN A 35 -30.74 -28.19 -6.97
N GLN A 36 -29.98 -27.30 -7.60
CA GLN A 36 -29.21 -27.65 -8.80
C GLN A 36 -27.97 -28.51 -8.47
N THR A 37 -27.29 -28.17 -7.37
CA THR A 37 -26.12 -28.93 -6.92
C THR A 37 -26.53 -30.34 -6.47
N ARG A 38 -27.64 -30.46 -5.75
CA ARG A 38 -28.18 -31.77 -5.36
C ARG A 38 -28.60 -32.63 -6.56
N LYS A 39 -29.18 -32.04 -7.62
CA LYS A 39 -29.48 -32.73 -8.88
C LYS A 39 -28.21 -33.16 -9.65
N ARG A 40 -27.14 -32.34 -9.67
CA ARG A 40 -25.85 -32.71 -10.29
C ARG A 40 -25.13 -33.83 -9.53
N THR A 41 -25.15 -33.80 -8.19
CA THR A 41 -24.52 -34.87 -7.38
C THR A 41 -25.24 -36.19 -7.54
N THR A 42 -26.58 -36.20 -7.64
CA THR A 42 -27.36 -37.41 -7.90
C THR A 42 -27.16 -37.95 -9.31
N GLN A 43 -26.95 -37.07 -10.27
CA GLN A 43 -26.70 -37.44 -11.67
C GLN A 43 -25.28 -38.00 -11.88
N ASN A 44 -24.28 -37.50 -11.14
CA ASN A 44 -22.92 -38.02 -11.14
C ASN A 44 -22.80 -39.35 -10.35
N GLN A 45 -23.61 -39.55 -9.32
CA GLN A 45 -23.62 -40.87 -8.62
C GLN A 45 -24.27 -41.99 -9.45
N ASN A 46 -25.21 -41.64 -10.32
CA ASN A 46 -25.82 -42.62 -11.23
C ASN A 46 -24.98 -42.89 -12.49
N ALA A 47 -24.01 -42.02 -12.84
CA ALA A 47 -23.07 -42.22 -13.94
C ALA A 47 -21.82 -43.06 -13.54
N ALA A 48 -21.56 -43.21 -12.24
CA ALA A 48 -20.39 -43.95 -11.72
C ALA A 48 -20.66 -45.44 -11.43
N GLN A 49 -21.83 -45.98 -11.80
CA GLN A 49 -22.20 -47.39 -11.55
C GLN A 49 -22.36 -48.28 -12.80
N VAL A 50 -21.90 -47.87 -13.97
CA VAL A 50 -21.88 -48.72 -15.17
C VAL A 50 -20.51 -48.54 -15.83
N ASP A 51 -19.61 -49.45 -15.61
CA ASP A 51 -18.71 -50.22 -16.45
C ASP A 51 -17.39 -50.60 -15.72
N ASP A 52 -17.42 -51.83 -15.29
CA ASP A 52 -16.24 -52.63 -14.95
C ASP A 52 -16.18 -53.84 -15.90
N THR A 53 -15.41 -53.71 -16.96
CA THR A 53 -14.87 -54.87 -17.71
C THR A 53 -13.67 -54.44 -18.55
N THR A 54 -12.50 -54.94 -18.13
CA THR A 54 -11.25 -55.05 -18.90
C THR A 54 -11.40 -55.99 -20.11
N PRO A 55 -10.53 -55.94 -21.18
CA PRO A 55 -9.10 -56.23 -21.07
C PRO A 55 -8.17 -55.46 -22.06
N SER A 56 -6.90 -55.32 -21.65
CA SER A 56 -5.75 -55.14 -22.57
C SER A 56 -5.51 -56.40 -23.45
N PRO A 57 -4.81 -56.36 -24.62
CA PRO A 57 -3.41 -55.95 -24.70
C PRO A 57 -2.88 -55.41 -26.03
N SER A 58 -1.66 -54.91 -25.98
CA SER A 58 -0.53 -54.98 -26.96
C SER A 58 -0.54 -54.19 -28.26
N GLY A 59 0.56 -53.50 -28.46
CA GLY A 59 1.36 -53.60 -29.68
C GLY A 59 1.48 -52.38 -30.58
N GLY A 60 2.68 -51.84 -30.67
CA GLY A 60 3.33 -51.58 -31.97
C GLY A 60 3.26 -50.12 -32.47
N ASP A 61 4.32 -49.46 -32.34
CA ASP A 61 5.27 -49.05 -33.40
C ASP A 61 5.04 -47.73 -34.16
N GLU A 62 6.13 -46.96 -34.09
CA GLU A 62 6.80 -46.16 -35.11
C GLU A 62 6.19 -44.90 -35.74
N THR A 63 7.04 -43.86 -35.50
CA THR A 63 7.63 -42.94 -36.50
C THR A 63 6.77 -41.94 -37.24
N LYS A 64 7.26 -40.72 -37.08
CA LYS A 64 7.70 -39.73 -38.10
C LYS A 64 7.17 -38.34 -37.88
N SER A 65 8.16 -37.49 -37.58
CA SER A 65 8.13 -36.09 -38.04
C SER A 65 8.12 -35.99 -39.55
N PRO A 66 7.67 -34.91 -40.12
CA PRO A 66 8.62 -34.12 -40.88
C PRO A 66 8.55 -32.61 -40.65
N GLU A 67 9.73 -32.06 -40.77
CA GLU A 67 10.08 -30.68 -41.10
C GLU A 67 9.37 -30.17 -42.37
N THR A 68 9.22 -28.87 -42.49
CA THR A 68 9.77 -28.01 -43.54
C THR A 68 9.09 -26.65 -43.54
N GLN A 69 9.88 -25.63 -43.29
CA GLN A 69 10.42 -24.59 -44.19
C GLN A 69 9.47 -23.50 -44.67
N SER A 70 9.95 -22.32 -44.40
CA SER A 70 10.29 -21.16 -45.27
C SER A 70 9.12 -20.22 -45.53
N GLY A 71 9.31 -18.94 -45.49
CA GLY A 71 10.29 -18.03 -45.90
C GLY A 71 9.72 -16.61 -45.79
N SER A 72 10.61 -15.70 -45.54
CA SER A 72 10.91 -14.46 -46.31
C SER A 72 9.75 -13.47 -46.45
N GLU A 73 9.91 -12.18 -46.35
CA GLU A 73 10.83 -11.12 -46.64
C GLU A 73 10.32 -9.84 -46.00
N ALA A 74 11.11 -9.07 -45.33
CA ALA A 74 11.77 -7.86 -45.76
C ALA A 74 10.82 -6.73 -46.19
N ASP A 75 10.92 -5.61 -45.43
CA ASP A 75 11.20 -4.31 -45.99
C ASP A 75 11.50 -3.28 -44.88
N GLN A 76 12.74 -2.78 -44.90
CA GLN A 76 13.12 -1.44 -44.44
C GLN A 76 12.98 -0.51 -45.64
N PRO A 77 12.78 0.81 -45.43
CA PRO A 77 13.97 1.63 -45.65
C PRO A 77 14.18 2.72 -44.56
N ALA A 78 15.45 2.99 -44.40
CA ALA A 78 16.07 4.10 -43.75
C ALA A 78 15.77 5.43 -44.41
N ASP A 79 15.77 6.50 -43.57
CA ASP A 79 16.11 7.84 -44.07
C ASP A 79 17.02 8.55 -43.10
N ASP A 80 18.23 8.78 -43.57
CA ASP A 80 19.30 9.60 -43.00
C ASP A 80 18.91 11.08 -43.04
N GLN A 81 19.16 11.82 -41.97
CA GLN A 81 19.62 13.21 -42.10
C GLN A 81 20.44 13.62 -40.87
N PRO A 82 21.49 14.45 -41.04
CA PRO A 82 22.61 14.61 -40.16
C PRO A 82 22.39 15.72 -39.11
N VAL A 83 22.92 15.46 -37.90
CA VAL A 83 23.02 16.42 -36.81
C VAL A 83 24.28 17.25 -37.00
N PRO A 84 24.23 18.61 -36.84
CA PRO A 84 25.42 19.46 -36.93
C PRO A 84 26.29 19.35 -35.67
N ALA A 85 27.60 19.42 -35.88
CA ALA A 85 28.65 19.39 -34.88
C ALA A 85 28.60 20.62 -33.97
N ASP A 86 28.79 20.34 -32.67
CA ASP A 86 29.01 21.32 -31.60
C ASP A 86 30.51 21.70 -31.51
N PRO A 87 30.87 22.92 -31.20
CA PRO A 87 32.24 23.39 -31.18
C PRO A 87 32.97 23.01 -29.88
N GLU A 88 34.28 22.86 -30.04
CA GLU A 88 35.33 22.55 -29.09
C GLU A 88 35.20 23.23 -27.72
N ALA A 89 35.26 22.43 -26.65
CA ALA A 89 35.56 22.88 -25.31
C ALA A 89 37.07 22.96 -25.08
N PRO A 90 37.56 23.95 -24.31
CA PRO A 90 39.00 24.13 -24.09
C PRO A 90 39.56 23.09 -23.11
N GLU A 91 40.79 22.69 -23.42
CA GLU A 91 41.64 21.86 -22.58
C GLU A 91 41.78 22.45 -21.16
N ALA A 92 41.46 21.66 -20.14
CA ALA A 92 41.78 21.99 -18.76
C ALA A 92 43.15 21.42 -18.38
N ASP A 93 43.99 22.33 -17.92
CA ASP A 93 45.34 22.11 -17.40
C ASP A 93 45.36 21.01 -16.31
N GLN A 94 46.30 20.11 -16.44
CA GLN A 94 46.73 19.21 -15.39
C GLN A 94 47.43 20.00 -14.28
N PRO A 95 47.12 19.81 -12.99
CA PRO A 95 47.96 20.33 -11.92
C PRO A 95 49.21 19.46 -11.76
N GLU A 96 50.35 20.13 -11.80
CA GLU A 96 51.67 19.60 -11.52
C GLU A 96 51.76 18.95 -10.12
N GLN A 97 52.40 17.80 -10.02
CA GLN A 97 52.82 17.18 -8.77
C GLN A 97 53.87 18.09 -8.08
N PRO A 98 53.72 18.40 -6.79
CA PRO A 98 54.85 18.95 -6.03
C PRO A 98 55.87 17.87 -5.72
N ALA A 99 57.12 18.22 -5.94
CA ALA A 99 58.31 17.43 -5.67
C ALA A 99 58.43 17.07 -4.16
N ALA A 100 58.85 15.86 -3.93
CA ALA A 100 59.21 15.36 -2.61
C ALA A 100 60.47 16.08 -2.10
N ASP A 101 60.31 16.79 -0.98
CA ASP A 101 61.46 17.09 -0.12
C ASP A 101 61.29 16.30 1.19
N GLY A 102 62.37 15.56 1.47
CA GLY A 102 62.43 14.59 2.54
C GLY A 102 62.45 15.23 3.93
N ALA A 103 61.68 14.59 4.80
CA ALA A 103 62.03 14.52 6.22
C ALA A 103 61.78 13.09 6.66
N ASP A 104 62.86 12.42 6.86
CA ASP A 104 63.02 11.16 7.53
C ASP A 104 62.54 11.31 8.99
N ASP A 105 61.40 10.66 9.33
CA ASP A 105 61.08 10.32 10.70
C ASP A 105 60.58 8.86 10.69
N GLY A 106 61.49 8.01 11.06
CA GLY A 106 61.36 6.54 11.12
C GLY A 106 60.29 6.12 12.13
N ALA A 107 59.04 6.02 11.67
CA ALA A 107 58.12 5.06 12.22
C ALA A 107 58.29 3.76 11.48
N GLN A 108 59.08 2.85 12.06
CA GLN A 108 59.08 1.43 11.67
C GLN A 108 57.61 0.95 11.64
N PRO A 109 57.20 0.17 10.62
CA PRO A 109 55.98 -0.58 10.71
C PRO A 109 56.13 -1.50 11.93
N THR A 110 55.29 -1.26 12.96
CA THR A 110 55.15 -2.16 14.07
C THR A 110 54.85 -3.53 13.49
N THR A 111 55.76 -4.47 13.73
CA THR A 111 55.61 -5.90 13.44
C THR A 111 54.20 -6.30 13.91
N ASP A 112 53.40 -6.79 12.99
CA ASP A 112 52.13 -7.42 13.29
C ASP A 112 52.44 -8.65 14.12
N ASP A 113 52.29 -8.54 15.46
CA ASP A 113 52.64 -9.61 16.40
C ASP A 113 51.56 -10.71 16.40
N GLY A 114 50.72 -10.83 15.36
CA GLY A 114 49.75 -11.88 15.21
C GLY A 114 48.59 -11.82 16.19
N VAL A 115 48.37 -10.70 16.88
CA VAL A 115 47.27 -10.55 17.87
C VAL A 115 45.92 -10.75 17.22
N PHE A 116 45.77 -10.31 15.96
CA PHE A 116 44.55 -10.45 15.17
C PHE A 116 44.62 -11.58 14.12
N ASP A 117 45.56 -12.53 14.23
CA ASP A 117 45.68 -13.63 13.30
C ASP A 117 44.75 -14.79 13.66
N GLY A 118 44.07 -15.34 12.64
CA GLY A 118 43.25 -16.53 12.79
C GLY A 118 42.06 -16.32 13.74
N LEU A 119 41.41 -15.15 13.68
CA LEU A 119 40.26 -14.80 14.52
C LEU A 119 39.08 -15.72 14.25
N LYS A 120 38.47 -16.21 15.31
CA LYS A 120 37.26 -17.04 15.30
C LYS A 120 36.41 -16.79 16.53
N ALA A 121 35.12 -16.99 16.42
CA ALA A 121 34.23 -16.98 17.56
C ALA A 121 34.39 -18.28 18.36
N ARG A 122 34.35 -18.16 19.68
CA ARG A 122 34.46 -19.27 20.62
C ARG A 122 33.19 -20.09 20.62
N VAL A 123 33.28 -21.41 20.59
CA VAL A 123 32.16 -22.33 20.64
C VAL A 123 31.92 -22.75 22.08
N PHE A 124 30.70 -22.49 22.59
CA PHE A 124 30.28 -22.84 23.96
C PHE A 124 29.66 -24.25 24.07
N GLY A 125 29.16 -24.79 22.96
CA GLY A 125 28.54 -26.11 22.92
C GLY A 125 27.86 -26.41 21.59
N PRO A 126 27.13 -27.54 21.51
CA PRO A 126 26.28 -27.79 20.35
C PRO A 126 25.13 -26.80 20.31
N ASN A 127 24.74 -26.39 19.11
CA ASN A 127 23.58 -25.49 18.92
C ASN A 127 22.31 -26.18 19.41
N PRO A 128 21.58 -25.64 20.41
CA PRO A 128 20.30 -26.20 20.79
C PRO A 128 19.34 -26.14 19.61
N ALA A 129 18.73 -27.27 19.25
CA ALA A 129 17.94 -27.40 18.02
C ALA A 129 16.78 -26.39 17.95
N ASP A 130 16.21 -26.00 19.10
CA ASP A 130 15.09 -25.06 19.20
C ASP A 130 15.25 -24.08 20.38
N GLY A 131 16.50 -23.80 20.78
CA GLY A 131 16.80 -23.05 22.00
C GLY A 131 16.32 -21.61 21.97
N ILE A 132 15.26 -21.33 22.72
CA ILE A 132 14.96 -19.97 23.17
C ILE A 132 16.04 -19.62 24.18
N ALA A 133 16.78 -18.54 23.91
CA ALA A 133 17.80 -18.04 24.83
C ALA A 133 17.14 -17.32 26.00
N GLU A 134 16.15 -16.47 25.70
CA GLU A 134 15.38 -15.70 26.67
C GLU A 134 14.08 -15.19 26.04
N THR A 135 13.13 -14.81 26.90
CA THR A 135 11.86 -14.20 26.48
C THR A 135 11.68 -12.87 27.20
N LEU A 136 11.37 -11.80 26.47
CA LEU A 136 11.15 -10.45 26.98
C LEU A 136 9.76 -9.97 26.59
N GLY A 137 9.21 -9.02 27.37
CA GLY A 137 7.84 -8.56 27.19
C GLY A 137 6.80 -9.53 27.77
N SER A 138 5.61 -9.60 27.22
CA SER A 138 4.52 -10.41 27.73
C SER A 138 3.60 -10.92 26.62
N PRO A 139 3.13 -12.18 26.68
CA PRO A 139 2.15 -12.71 25.75
C PRO A 139 0.70 -12.37 26.13
N TYR A 140 0.46 -11.71 27.28
CA TYR A 140 -0.88 -11.49 27.79
C TYR A 140 -1.50 -10.20 27.29
N PHE A 141 -2.76 -10.29 26.82
CA PHE A 141 -3.53 -9.16 26.28
C PHE A 141 -3.74 -8.01 27.27
N ASP A 142 -3.84 -8.33 28.54
CA ASP A 142 -4.04 -7.39 29.64
C ASP A 142 -2.74 -6.83 30.25
N SER A 143 -1.59 -7.17 29.66
CA SER A 143 -0.27 -6.65 30.01
C SER A 143 -0.06 -5.20 29.58
N ASP A 144 0.85 -4.50 30.26
CA ASP A 144 1.34 -3.18 29.85
C ASP A 144 2.25 -3.26 28.61
N TYR A 145 2.85 -4.42 28.32
CA TYR A 145 3.63 -4.63 27.10
C TYR A 145 2.73 -4.83 25.88
N ASP A 146 3.22 -4.44 24.69
CA ASP A 146 2.51 -4.58 23.41
C ASP A 146 2.89 -5.84 22.64
N PHE A 147 3.97 -6.52 23.06
CA PHE A 147 4.47 -7.73 22.45
C PHE A 147 5.29 -8.61 23.40
N GLU A 148 5.51 -9.85 22.96
CA GLU A 148 6.51 -10.77 23.48
C GLU A 148 7.56 -11.05 22.39
N ILE A 149 8.84 -11.02 22.75
CA ILE A 149 9.94 -11.46 21.89
C ILE A 149 10.64 -12.69 22.47
N GLU A 150 10.86 -13.68 21.64
CA GLU A 150 11.72 -14.84 21.94
C GLU A 150 13.08 -14.65 21.28
N LEU A 151 14.13 -14.61 22.07
CA LEU A 151 15.52 -14.51 21.60
C LEU A 151 16.09 -15.90 21.33
N THR A 152 17.06 -16.00 20.39
CA THR A 152 17.73 -17.27 20.07
C THR A 152 19.24 -17.12 20.15
N TYR A 153 19.95 -18.21 20.42
CA TYR A 153 21.40 -18.27 20.35
C TYR A 153 21.98 -18.16 18.94
N LEU A 154 21.14 -18.33 17.89
CA LEU A 154 21.58 -18.16 16.52
C LEU A 154 21.80 -16.68 16.21
N GLY A 155 23.08 -16.26 16.19
CA GLY A 155 23.48 -14.88 15.96
C GLY A 155 22.92 -13.89 17.00
N ALA A 156 22.51 -14.35 18.19
CA ALA A 156 21.80 -13.56 19.17
C ALA A 156 20.64 -12.79 18.52
N GLY A 157 19.88 -13.41 17.63
CA GLY A 157 18.76 -12.81 16.92
C GLY A 157 17.42 -13.06 17.58
N ILE A 158 16.35 -12.69 16.89
CA ILE A 158 14.97 -12.90 17.35
C ILE A 158 14.40 -14.14 16.68
N LYS A 159 13.87 -15.06 17.51
CA LYS A 159 13.17 -16.26 17.04
C LYS A 159 11.72 -15.95 16.64
N ARG A 160 11.00 -15.15 17.45
CA ARG A 160 9.61 -14.80 17.24
C ARG A 160 9.28 -13.46 17.89
N ILE A 161 8.41 -12.69 17.24
CA ILE A 161 7.72 -11.53 17.81
C ILE A 161 6.23 -11.81 17.76
N LEU A 162 5.58 -11.86 18.91
CA LEU A 162 4.14 -12.03 19.09
C LEU A 162 3.54 -10.68 19.54
N LEU A 163 2.65 -10.10 18.77
CA LEU A 163 1.90 -8.90 19.16
C LEU A 163 0.71 -9.33 20.02
N ASN A 164 0.75 -9.05 21.31
CA ASN A 164 -0.24 -9.56 22.25
C ASN A 164 -1.60 -8.84 22.21
N LYS A 165 -1.63 -7.59 21.70
CA LYS A 165 -2.85 -6.78 21.52
C LYS A 165 -3.43 -6.87 20.11
N GLU A 166 -2.74 -7.58 19.19
CA GLU A 166 -3.14 -7.79 17.81
C GLU A 166 -3.53 -9.26 17.56
N PHE A 167 -4.50 -9.50 16.71
CA PHE A 167 -5.08 -10.82 16.47
C PHE A 167 -5.19 -11.14 14.99
N GLU A 168 -5.29 -12.40 14.62
CA GLU A 168 -5.52 -12.83 13.24
C GLU A 168 -6.96 -12.52 12.79
N THR A 169 -7.93 -12.61 13.69
CA THR A 169 -9.35 -12.34 13.41
C THR A 169 -10.01 -11.45 14.47
N ALA A 170 -11.11 -10.80 14.09
CA ALA A 170 -11.87 -9.96 15.02
C ALA A 170 -12.51 -10.74 16.18
N ASN A 171 -12.81 -12.03 15.99
CA ASN A 171 -13.44 -12.84 17.04
C ASN A 171 -12.51 -13.04 18.24
N GLU A 172 -11.25 -13.29 17.98
CA GLU A 172 -10.22 -13.47 19.01
C GLU A 172 -10.02 -12.18 19.81
N LEU A 173 -10.05 -11.03 19.14
CA LEU A 173 -10.04 -9.73 19.84
C LEU A 173 -11.28 -9.53 20.72
N VAL A 174 -12.46 -9.92 20.22
CA VAL A 174 -13.71 -9.85 21.01
C VAL A 174 -13.61 -10.76 22.21
N GLU A 175 -13.16 -12.01 22.05
CA GLU A 175 -12.94 -12.94 23.13
C GLU A 175 -11.98 -12.38 24.21
N ALA A 176 -10.85 -11.81 23.78
CA ALA A 176 -9.88 -11.20 24.69
C ALA A 176 -10.49 -10.03 25.48
N ARG A 177 -11.28 -9.17 24.82
CA ARG A 177 -11.99 -8.04 25.44
C ARG A 177 -13.05 -8.54 26.43
N GLU A 178 -13.86 -9.52 26.07
CA GLU A 178 -14.89 -10.10 26.95
C GLU A 178 -14.28 -10.72 28.20
N ARG A 179 -13.18 -11.45 28.09
CA ARG A 179 -12.46 -12.02 29.21
C ARG A 179 -11.86 -10.94 30.13
N LYS A 180 -11.34 -9.86 29.55
CA LYS A 180 -10.85 -8.69 30.31
C LYS A 180 -11.99 -7.98 31.04
N ASP A 181 -13.14 -7.80 30.40
CA ASP A 181 -14.33 -7.18 31.01
C ASP A 181 -14.93 -8.07 32.10
N ALA A 182 -14.77 -9.39 32.00
CA ALA A 182 -15.12 -10.35 33.05
C ALA A 182 -14.15 -10.31 34.25
N GLY A 183 -13.06 -9.53 34.19
CA GLY A 183 -12.06 -9.42 35.25
C GLY A 183 -11.04 -10.55 35.29
N GLU A 184 -10.87 -11.27 34.18
CA GLU A 184 -9.78 -12.24 34.04
C GLU A 184 -8.44 -11.52 33.91
N THR A 185 -7.37 -12.16 34.35
CA THR A 185 -5.98 -11.69 34.26
C THR A 185 -5.12 -12.74 33.57
N ASN A 186 -4.01 -12.30 33.01
CA ASN A 186 -3.13 -13.12 32.18
C ASN A 186 -3.89 -13.74 30.99
N ILE A 187 -4.59 -12.90 30.24
CA ILE A 187 -5.43 -13.29 29.14
C ILE A 187 -4.57 -13.60 27.93
N GLN A 188 -4.52 -14.86 27.55
CA GLN A 188 -3.93 -15.34 26.32
C GLN A 188 -5.02 -16.03 25.48
N VAL A 189 -5.15 -15.63 24.23
CA VAL A 189 -6.12 -16.15 23.27
C VAL A 189 -5.37 -16.78 22.11
N GLU A 190 -5.83 -17.92 21.64
CA GLU A 190 -5.28 -18.55 20.44
C GLU A 190 -5.54 -17.61 19.24
N GLY A 191 -4.52 -17.34 18.41
CA GLY A 191 -4.66 -16.47 17.25
C GLY A 191 -4.17 -15.03 17.45
N GLN A 192 -3.43 -14.75 18.52
CA GLN A 192 -2.62 -13.54 18.60
C GLN A 192 -1.67 -13.44 17.39
N TYR A 193 -1.45 -12.24 16.90
CA TYR A 193 -0.73 -12.02 15.64
C TYR A 193 0.78 -12.20 15.81
N VAL A 194 1.35 -13.17 15.09
CA VAL A 194 2.80 -13.33 14.99
C VAL A 194 3.33 -12.43 13.90
N LEU A 195 4.02 -11.36 14.28
CA LEU A 195 4.58 -10.38 13.34
C LEU A 195 5.67 -11.00 12.48
N VAL A 196 6.59 -11.68 13.11
CA VAL A 196 7.70 -12.36 12.45
C VAL A 196 8.13 -13.59 13.25
N HIS A 197 8.55 -14.60 12.56
CA HIS A 197 9.18 -15.79 13.13
C HIS A 197 10.39 -16.18 12.29
N MET A 198 11.36 -16.85 12.92
CA MET A 198 12.52 -17.41 12.24
C MET A 198 12.10 -18.27 11.05
N GLY A 199 12.63 -17.99 9.89
CA GLY A 199 12.38 -18.77 8.67
C GLY A 199 13.33 -19.97 8.58
N GLU A 200 12.78 -21.15 8.36
CA GLU A 200 13.57 -22.36 8.05
C GLU A 200 13.23 -22.85 6.64
N MET A 201 14.25 -23.18 5.88
CA MET A 201 14.07 -23.72 4.53
C MET A 201 15.04 -24.86 4.29
N PRO A 202 14.55 -26.12 4.16
CA PRO A 202 15.37 -27.23 3.74
C PRO A 202 15.74 -27.06 2.26
N VAL A 203 17.02 -27.09 1.94
CA VAL A 203 17.54 -27.03 0.57
C VAL A 203 18.28 -28.31 0.27
N VAL A 204 17.82 -29.04 -0.75
CA VAL A 204 18.50 -30.25 -1.23
C VAL A 204 19.73 -29.82 -2.05
N GLN A 205 20.92 -30.24 -1.63
CA GLN A 205 22.15 -29.97 -2.33
C GLN A 205 22.37 -30.90 -3.53
N ALA A 206 23.32 -30.57 -4.40
CA ALA A 206 23.63 -31.34 -5.59
C ALA A 206 24.09 -32.81 -5.28
N ASP A 207 24.58 -33.06 -4.06
CA ASP A 207 24.99 -34.39 -3.56
C ASP A 207 23.82 -35.17 -2.95
N GLY A 208 22.59 -34.61 -2.95
CA GLY A 208 21.39 -35.21 -2.35
C GLY A 208 21.25 -35.00 -0.83
N SER A 209 22.20 -34.33 -0.20
CA SER A 209 22.07 -33.93 1.21
C SER A 209 21.08 -32.79 1.37
N THR A 210 20.36 -32.75 2.50
CA THR A 210 19.47 -31.63 2.83
C THR A 210 20.11 -30.76 3.90
N VAL A 211 20.33 -29.47 3.55
CA VAL A 211 20.83 -28.47 4.50
C VAL A 211 19.67 -27.52 4.81
N THR A 212 19.36 -27.35 6.10
CA THR A 212 18.35 -26.38 6.52
C THR A 212 18.99 -25.00 6.69
N TYR A 213 18.65 -24.09 5.79
CA TYR A 213 19.01 -22.68 5.94
C TYR A 213 18.00 -21.99 6.88
N ARG A 214 18.54 -21.13 7.75
CA ARG A 214 17.75 -20.36 8.70
C ARG A 214 17.91 -18.88 8.44
N LEU A 215 16.78 -18.17 8.37
CA LEU A 215 16.73 -16.69 8.37
C LEU A 215 16.24 -16.28 9.76
N VAL A 216 17.12 -15.61 10.50
CA VAL A 216 16.83 -15.17 11.86
C VAL A 216 16.82 -13.64 11.86
N PRO A 217 15.68 -12.99 12.10
CA PRO A 217 15.62 -11.53 12.15
C PRO A 217 16.65 -10.97 13.11
N LEU A 218 17.36 -9.93 12.69
CA LEU A 218 18.37 -9.19 13.44
C LEU A 218 19.61 -10.00 13.89
N ALA A 219 19.77 -11.25 13.45
CA ALA A 219 20.93 -12.05 13.87
C ALA A 219 22.26 -11.39 13.46
N ALA A 220 23.23 -11.35 14.36
CA ALA A 220 24.62 -11.10 14.02
C ALA A 220 25.10 -12.22 13.09
N TYR A 221 25.52 -11.87 11.89
CA TYR A 221 25.95 -12.84 10.90
C TYR A 221 27.46 -13.04 10.92
N ALA A 222 28.21 -11.95 10.84
CA ALA A 222 29.67 -12.00 10.85
C ALA A 222 30.27 -10.64 11.28
N MET A 223 31.51 -10.68 11.69
CA MET A 223 32.37 -9.52 11.85
C MET A 223 33.56 -9.65 10.90
N GLN A 224 33.86 -8.61 10.14
CA GLN A 224 35.00 -8.56 9.23
C GLN A 224 36.12 -7.72 9.83
N VAL A 225 37.30 -8.29 9.96
CA VAL A 225 38.52 -7.63 10.46
C VAL A 225 39.58 -7.80 9.39
N GLY A 226 39.95 -6.73 8.69
CA GLY A 226 40.77 -6.83 7.51
C GLY A 226 40.22 -7.80 6.47
N ASP A 227 40.97 -8.80 6.09
CA ASP A 227 40.57 -9.85 5.14
C ASP A 227 39.88 -11.05 5.81
N GLN A 228 39.78 -11.08 7.14
CA GLN A 228 39.20 -12.19 7.90
C GLN A 228 37.71 -11.95 8.13
N THR A 229 36.89 -12.96 7.89
CA THR A 229 35.44 -12.97 8.21
C THR A 229 35.22 -13.95 9.35
N ILE A 230 34.76 -13.46 10.48
CA ILE A 230 34.48 -14.19 11.71
C ILE A 230 32.99 -14.53 11.74
N ASP A 231 32.62 -15.81 11.70
CA ASP A 231 31.26 -16.26 11.84
C ASP A 231 30.72 -15.91 13.24
N LEU A 232 29.58 -15.24 13.32
CA LEU A 232 28.84 -14.92 14.53
C LEU A 232 27.46 -15.57 14.54
N PHE A 233 27.04 -16.18 13.43
CA PHE A 233 25.72 -16.79 13.32
C PHE A 233 25.63 -18.12 14.06
N GLY A 234 26.66 -18.95 13.95
CA GLY A 234 26.79 -20.20 14.69
C GLY A 234 25.98 -21.38 14.14
N GLY A 235 25.36 -21.29 12.97
CA GLY A 235 24.51 -22.34 12.42
C GLY A 235 25.13 -23.73 12.42
N ILE A 236 26.16 -23.95 11.60
CA ILE A 236 26.89 -25.22 11.51
C ILE A 236 28.04 -25.26 12.54
N SER A 237 28.57 -24.11 12.88
CA SER A 237 29.76 -23.97 13.74
C SER A 237 29.49 -24.31 15.22
N GLY A 238 28.24 -24.47 15.64
CA GLY A 238 27.82 -24.66 17.04
C GLY A 238 27.31 -23.41 17.72
N GLN A 239 27.06 -23.46 19.02
CA GLN A 239 26.57 -22.31 19.79
C GLN A 239 27.71 -21.33 20.04
N LEU A 240 27.63 -20.13 19.43
CA LEU A 240 28.62 -19.07 19.56
C LEU A 240 28.23 -18.00 20.59
N TRP A 241 26.98 -17.97 21.03
CA TRP A 241 26.45 -17.00 21.97
C TRP A 241 26.05 -17.70 23.28
N ARG A 242 26.25 -17.02 24.40
CA ARG A 242 25.75 -17.42 25.71
C ARG A 242 24.96 -16.27 26.31
N THR A 243 24.07 -16.56 27.28
CA THR A 243 23.44 -15.54 28.10
C THR A 243 24.48 -14.81 28.94
N GLY A 244 24.31 -13.48 29.05
CA GLY A 244 25.14 -12.63 29.90
C GLY A 244 24.63 -12.53 31.32
N ASP A 245 25.00 -11.43 32.00
CA ASP A 245 24.67 -11.21 33.40
C ASP A 245 23.37 -10.44 33.60
N GLN A 246 22.87 -9.77 32.53
CA GLN A 246 21.62 -8.99 32.56
C GLN A 246 20.52 -9.68 31.74
N PRO A 247 19.23 -9.44 32.09
CA PRO A 247 18.13 -9.90 31.26
C PRO A 247 18.26 -9.37 29.82
N GLY A 248 18.01 -10.23 28.85
CA GLY A 248 18.13 -9.88 27.42
C GLY A 248 19.56 -9.80 26.89
N GLU A 249 20.59 -10.06 27.75
CA GLU A 249 21.99 -9.97 27.34
C GLU A 249 22.51 -11.29 26.76
N LEU A 250 23.09 -11.19 25.56
CA LEU A 250 23.75 -12.27 24.85
C LEU A 250 25.19 -11.87 24.50
N VAL A 251 26.16 -12.77 24.72
CA VAL A 251 27.57 -12.49 24.61
C VAL A 251 28.24 -13.51 23.70
N ALA A 252 29.03 -13.05 22.72
CA ALA A 252 29.94 -13.85 21.91
C ALA A 252 31.39 -13.42 22.21
N GLU A 253 32.29 -14.39 22.27
CA GLU A 253 33.70 -14.20 22.54
C GLU A 253 34.54 -14.54 21.29
N ILE A 254 35.50 -13.67 20.95
CA ILE A 254 36.36 -13.82 19.78
C ILE A 254 37.77 -14.08 20.26
N GLU A 255 38.37 -15.18 19.80
CA GLU A 255 39.72 -15.60 20.13
C GLU A 255 40.60 -15.64 18.87
N ASN A 256 41.90 -15.42 19.06
CA ASN A 256 42.87 -15.57 17.99
C ASN A 256 43.37 -17.01 17.86
N ALA A 257 44.27 -17.29 16.92
CA ALA A 257 44.85 -18.61 16.67
C ALA A 257 45.52 -19.22 17.90
N SER A 258 46.02 -18.42 18.85
CA SER A 258 46.61 -18.88 20.09
C SER A 258 45.60 -19.20 21.20
N GLY A 259 44.31 -18.93 20.97
CA GLY A 259 43.22 -19.08 21.97
C GLY A 259 43.13 -17.93 22.96
N GLN A 260 43.86 -16.83 22.71
CA GLN A 260 43.72 -15.60 23.51
C GLN A 260 42.42 -14.84 23.12
N LEU A 261 41.72 -14.37 24.12
CA LEU A 261 40.52 -13.54 23.93
C LEU A 261 40.91 -12.16 23.41
N VAL A 262 40.40 -11.80 22.25
CA VAL A 262 40.71 -10.55 21.55
C VAL A 262 39.59 -9.55 21.62
N ALA A 263 38.34 -10.02 21.48
CA ALA A 263 37.18 -9.15 21.51
C ALA A 263 35.96 -9.87 22.11
N ARG A 264 35.00 -9.09 22.56
CA ARG A 264 33.71 -9.57 23.00
C ARG A 264 32.62 -8.76 22.31
N VAL A 265 31.65 -9.45 21.74
CA VAL A 265 30.44 -8.83 21.20
C VAL A 265 29.33 -9.01 22.24
N VAL A 266 28.76 -7.92 22.70
CA VAL A 266 27.68 -7.93 23.68
C VAL A 266 26.47 -7.32 23.03
N ARG A 267 25.33 -7.98 23.14
CA ARG A 267 24.05 -7.52 22.63
C ARG A 267 23.00 -7.67 23.73
N THR A 268 22.36 -6.57 24.09
CA THR A 268 21.31 -6.53 25.13
C THR A 268 20.03 -6.01 24.50
N TYR A 269 18.95 -6.78 24.60
CA TYR A 269 17.62 -6.42 24.14
C TYR A 269 16.83 -5.82 25.29
N GLN A 270 16.22 -4.67 25.05
CA GLN A 270 15.36 -3.98 26.00
C GLN A 270 14.02 -3.70 25.35
N VAL A 271 12.94 -3.92 26.09
CA VAL A 271 11.56 -3.67 25.70
C VAL A 271 10.87 -2.88 26.77
N ASP A 272 10.20 -1.80 26.38
CA ASP A 272 9.49 -0.92 27.31
C ASP A 272 7.97 -1.16 27.23
N PRO A 273 7.23 -0.98 28.35
CA PRO A 273 5.77 -0.96 28.33
C PRO A 273 5.22 0.12 27.39
N ASP A 274 4.04 -0.13 26.80
CA ASP A 274 3.33 0.79 25.91
C ASP A 274 4.19 1.26 24.70
N SER A 275 5.10 0.40 24.21
CA SER A 275 5.99 0.70 23.09
C SER A 275 6.15 -0.51 22.17
N TYR A 276 6.11 -0.24 20.85
CA TYR A 276 6.45 -1.22 19.81
C TYR A 276 7.93 -1.16 19.41
N ASP A 277 8.77 -0.41 20.14
CA ASP A 277 10.19 -0.31 19.89
C ASP A 277 11.00 -1.27 20.75
N ILE A 278 11.95 -1.93 20.11
CA ILE A 278 12.94 -2.81 20.74
C ILE A 278 14.28 -2.08 20.66
N VAL A 279 14.86 -1.74 21.80
CA VAL A 279 16.21 -1.19 21.85
C VAL A 279 17.21 -2.33 21.91
N VAL A 280 18.17 -2.32 20.97
CA VAL A 280 19.25 -3.29 20.91
C VAL A 280 20.57 -2.56 21.20
N GLU A 281 21.02 -2.62 22.44
CA GLU A 281 22.34 -2.14 22.80
C GLU A 281 23.37 -3.15 22.32
N GLN A 282 24.18 -2.74 21.36
CA GLN A 282 25.19 -3.60 20.73
C GLN A 282 26.53 -2.93 20.82
N ARG A 283 27.50 -3.61 21.43
CA ARG A 283 28.86 -3.13 21.53
C ARG A 283 29.88 -4.22 21.23
N VAL A 284 30.99 -3.80 20.63
CA VAL A 284 32.17 -4.64 20.41
C VAL A 284 33.27 -4.14 21.34
N GLU A 285 33.55 -4.91 22.36
CA GLU A 285 34.59 -4.64 23.35
C GLU A 285 35.95 -5.13 22.81
N ASN A 286 36.92 -4.25 22.67
CA ASN A 286 38.27 -4.60 22.32
C ASN A 286 39.08 -4.91 23.59
N LEU A 287 39.47 -6.14 23.75
CA LEU A 287 40.21 -6.64 24.95
C LEU A 287 41.72 -6.58 24.78
N THR A 288 42.21 -6.00 23.68
CA THR A 288 43.63 -5.89 23.36
C THR A 288 44.15 -4.49 23.65
N ASP A 289 45.48 -4.35 23.61
CA ASP A 289 46.18 -3.08 23.71
C ASP A 289 46.38 -2.35 22.37
N ARG A 290 45.73 -2.84 21.29
CA ARG A 290 45.78 -2.28 19.94
C ARG A 290 44.41 -1.87 19.48
N GLU A 291 44.35 -0.98 18.49
CA GLU A 291 43.10 -0.56 17.83
C GLU A 291 42.53 -1.72 17.00
N LEU A 292 41.25 -2.04 17.20
CA LEU A 292 40.54 -3.04 16.42
C LEU A 292 39.63 -2.33 15.41
N ARG A 293 39.91 -2.53 14.11
CA ARG A 293 39.11 -2.04 12.99
C ARG A 293 38.26 -3.17 12.43
N PHE A 294 36.96 -2.93 12.31
CA PHE A 294 36.02 -3.97 11.85
C PHE A 294 34.78 -3.39 11.18
N SER A 295 34.15 -4.19 10.33
CA SER A 295 32.78 -3.97 9.88
C SER A 295 31.89 -5.08 10.43
N PHE A 296 30.68 -4.71 10.83
CA PHE A 296 29.70 -5.64 11.39
C PHE A 296 28.64 -6.00 10.35
N ILE A 297 28.35 -7.28 10.22
CA ILE A 297 27.38 -7.81 9.27
C ILE A 297 26.26 -8.48 10.07
N GLN A 298 25.02 -8.02 9.87
CA GLN A 298 23.85 -8.57 10.55
C GLN A 298 22.67 -8.76 9.61
N GLU A 299 21.78 -9.67 9.94
CA GLU A 299 20.49 -9.74 9.28
C GLU A 299 19.64 -8.53 9.70
N GLY A 300 18.89 -8.00 8.75
CA GLY A 300 17.92 -6.93 8.98
C GLY A 300 16.50 -7.45 9.19
N PRO A 301 15.50 -6.66 8.80
CA PRO A 301 14.11 -7.09 8.83
C PRO A 301 13.87 -8.29 7.90
N LEU A 302 13.13 -9.29 8.39
CA LEU A 302 12.64 -10.39 7.58
C LEU A 302 11.31 -10.02 6.94
N ASP A 303 10.97 -10.64 5.81
CA ASP A 303 9.69 -10.44 5.16
C ASP A 303 8.52 -10.86 6.08
N LEU A 304 7.59 -9.94 6.26
CA LEU A 304 6.38 -10.17 7.02
C LEU A 304 5.40 -11.01 6.21
N ASP A 305 4.60 -11.81 6.89
CA ASP A 305 3.61 -12.65 6.23
C ASP A 305 2.61 -11.83 5.43
N ARG A 306 2.13 -12.40 4.33
CA ARG A 306 1.11 -11.78 3.50
C ARG A 306 -0.21 -11.78 4.24
N ASP A 307 -0.88 -10.64 4.25
CA ASP A 307 -2.28 -10.60 4.66
C ASP A 307 -3.10 -11.50 3.72
N ARG A 308 -3.61 -12.60 4.27
CA ARG A 308 -4.43 -13.58 3.53
C ARG A 308 -5.81 -13.04 3.17
N ALA A 309 -6.26 -12.01 3.87
CA ALA A 309 -7.58 -11.39 3.68
C ALA A 309 -7.63 -10.36 2.55
N GLY A 310 -6.54 -10.18 1.80
CA GLY A 310 -6.41 -9.12 0.81
C GLY A 310 -6.60 -9.55 -0.63
N TYR A 311 -6.79 -8.58 -1.47
CA TYR A 311 -6.80 -8.65 -2.93
C TYR A 311 -5.49 -9.27 -3.43
N SER A 312 -5.52 -10.48 -3.99
CA SER A 312 -4.31 -11.21 -4.40
C SER A 312 -3.46 -10.47 -5.46
N LEU A 313 -4.07 -9.53 -6.20
CA LEU A 313 -3.39 -8.70 -7.20
C LEU A 313 -2.49 -7.60 -6.61
N LEU A 314 -2.67 -7.26 -5.34
CA LEU A 314 -1.96 -6.18 -4.68
C LEU A 314 -1.16 -6.73 -3.51
N SER A 315 -0.03 -7.41 -3.80
CA SER A 315 0.93 -7.70 -2.74
C SER A 315 1.34 -6.38 -2.08
N MET A 316 0.98 -6.21 -0.80
CA MET A 316 1.31 -5.02 -0.02
C MET A 316 2.64 -5.15 0.70
N GLN A 317 3.35 -6.26 0.52
CA GLN A 317 4.70 -6.40 1.03
C GLN A 317 5.65 -5.42 0.32
N ARG A 318 6.39 -4.64 1.11
CA ARG A 318 7.25 -3.55 0.64
C ARG A 318 8.57 -3.57 1.37
N VAL A 319 9.61 -3.22 0.63
CA VAL A 319 10.86 -2.70 1.18
C VAL A 319 10.76 -1.18 1.20
N ARG A 320 11.06 -0.56 2.33
CA ARG A 320 10.95 0.87 2.52
C ARG A 320 12.25 1.46 3.02
N TYR A 321 12.49 2.71 2.67
CA TYR A 321 13.72 3.45 2.96
C TYR A 321 13.37 4.79 3.57
N GLY A 322 14.05 5.15 4.67
CA GLY A 322 14.12 6.50 5.19
C GLY A 322 15.53 7.02 5.00
N TYR A 323 15.69 8.15 4.33
CA TYR A 323 17.00 8.72 3.99
C TYR A 323 16.99 10.24 4.15
N THR A 324 18.16 10.81 4.39
CA THR A 324 18.37 12.25 4.38
C THR A 324 18.63 12.74 2.96
N LEU A 325 18.41 14.03 2.74
CA LEU A 325 18.86 14.69 1.51
C LEU A 325 20.23 15.33 1.74
N LYS A 326 20.99 15.51 0.65
CA LYS A 326 22.28 16.21 0.69
C LYS A 326 22.18 17.55 1.39
N ASN A 327 23.09 17.82 2.30
CA ASN A 327 23.15 18.98 3.18
C ASN A 327 21.95 19.11 4.18
N GLN A 328 21.22 18.05 4.44
CA GLN A 328 20.14 18.00 5.43
C GLN A 328 20.37 16.89 6.47
N ALA A 329 21.49 16.17 6.40
CA ALA A 329 21.90 15.27 7.46
C ALA A 329 22.22 16.10 8.71
N ASN A 330 21.38 15.96 9.73
CA ASN A 330 21.55 16.58 11.04
C ASN A 330 21.11 15.56 12.08
N TRP A 331 22.04 15.08 12.88
CA TRP A 331 21.77 14.05 13.87
C TRP A 331 20.76 14.50 14.95
N GLN A 332 20.75 15.78 15.29
CA GLN A 332 19.86 16.29 16.33
C GLN A 332 18.41 16.52 15.84
N ASP A 333 18.24 16.82 14.55
CA ASP A 333 16.93 17.05 13.92
C ASP A 333 16.98 16.55 12.47
N PRO A 334 16.99 15.23 12.26
CA PRO A 334 17.10 14.66 10.92
C PRO A 334 15.84 14.95 10.10
N GLN A 335 16.04 15.52 8.90
CA GLN A 335 14.97 15.69 7.93
C GLN A 335 14.89 14.42 7.06
N VAL A 336 14.19 13.40 7.57
CA VAL A 336 14.05 12.10 6.92
C VAL A 336 12.98 12.15 5.83
N LYS A 337 13.30 11.58 4.69
CA LYS A 337 12.32 11.32 3.64
C LYS A 337 12.13 9.84 3.45
N ALA A 338 10.89 9.41 3.53
CA ALA A 338 10.52 8.06 3.14
C ALA A 338 10.55 7.89 1.60
N ASP A 339 10.84 6.68 1.13
CA ASP A 339 10.77 6.36 -0.29
C ASP A 339 9.37 6.59 -0.85
N GLY A 340 9.25 7.59 -1.72
CA GLY A 340 8.03 7.88 -2.48
C GLY A 340 7.71 6.85 -3.57
N ARG A 341 8.65 5.97 -3.90
CA ARG A 341 8.49 4.84 -4.83
C ARG A 341 8.37 3.57 -4.00
N LEU A 342 7.15 3.13 -3.80
CA LEU A 342 6.88 1.89 -3.07
C LEU A 342 7.60 0.71 -3.73
N THR A 343 8.75 0.31 -3.20
CA THR A 343 9.51 -0.83 -3.69
C THR A 343 8.79 -2.12 -3.30
N ARG A 344 8.15 -2.75 -4.27
CA ARG A 344 7.45 -4.02 -4.04
C ARG A 344 8.47 -5.13 -3.80
N MET A 345 8.29 -5.90 -2.74
CA MET A 345 9.13 -7.05 -2.44
C MET A 345 9.22 -8.02 -3.63
N GLN A 346 8.11 -8.28 -4.34
CA GLN A 346 8.11 -9.12 -5.54
C GLN A 346 9.01 -8.58 -6.66
N SER A 347 9.18 -7.25 -6.75
CA SER A 347 10.12 -6.68 -7.73
C SER A 347 11.56 -6.96 -7.33
N VAL A 348 11.90 -6.88 -6.05
CA VAL A 348 13.22 -7.24 -5.53
C VAL A 348 13.52 -8.71 -5.82
N ILE A 349 12.58 -9.61 -5.48
CA ILE A 349 12.71 -11.05 -5.75
C ILE A 349 12.95 -11.32 -7.25
N ASN A 350 12.19 -10.67 -8.12
CA ASN A 350 12.33 -10.82 -9.57
C ASN A 350 13.69 -10.31 -10.06
N ASP A 351 14.21 -9.21 -9.51
CA ASP A 351 15.51 -8.65 -9.89
C ASP A 351 16.65 -9.55 -9.40
N VAL A 352 16.58 -10.11 -8.19
CA VAL A 352 17.53 -11.10 -7.66
C VAL A 352 17.54 -12.35 -8.56
N ASN A 353 16.40 -12.93 -8.85
CA ASN A 353 16.30 -14.12 -9.71
C ASN A 353 16.83 -13.86 -11.12
N LYS A 354 16.58 -12.67 -11.66
CA LYS A 354 17.11 -12.26 -12.98
C LYS A 354 18.62 -12.08 -12.96
N ALA A 355 19.21 -11.59 -11.88
CA ALA A 355 20.65 -11.49 -11.71
C ALA A 355 21.28 -12.90 -11.66
N TRP A 356 20.74 -13.78 -10.83
CA TRP A 356 21.22 -15.16 -10.71
C TRP A 356 21.11 -15.96 -12.01
N SER A 357 20.03 -15.82 -12.76
CA SER A 357 19.89 -16.48 -14.08
C SER A 357 20.94 -16.05 -15.10
N LYS A 358 21.64 -14.94 -14.86
CA LYS A 358 22.76 -14.44 -15.68
C LYS A 358 24.14 -14.73 -15.07
N GLY A 359 24.20 -15.43 -13.95
CA GLY A 359 25.45 -15.68 -13.20
C GLY A 359 26.02 -14.41 -12.54
N LEU A 360 25.15 -13.40 -12.28
CA LEU A 360 25.55 -12.13 -11.65
C LEU A 360 25.06 -12.13 -10.21
N GLY A 361 25.77 -11.40 -9.34
CA GLY A 361 25.28 -11.05 -8.01
C GLY A 361 24.07 -10.11 -8.08
N ALA A 362 23.21 -10.14 -7.07
CA ALA A 362 22.11 -9.21 -6.94
C ALA A 362 22.63 -7.78 -6.68
N ASP A 363 21.93 -6.79 -7.22
CA ASP A 363 22.21 -5.38 -6.88
C ASP A 363 21.83 -5.12 -5.40
N SER A 364 22.62 -4.34 -4.70
CA SER A 364 22.34 -3.91 -3.32
C SER A 364 21.03 -3.10 -3.27
N LEU A 365 20.30 -3.25 -2.18
CA LEU A 365 19.15 -2.41 -1.88
C LEU A 365 19.60 -0.99 -1.51
N TRP A 366 20.72 -0.89 -0.79
CA TRP A 366 21.38 0.37 -0.47
C TRP A 366 22.90 0.22 -0.56
N PRO A 367 23.65 1.16 -1.14
CA PRO A 367 23.12 2.22 -2.01
C PRO A 367 22.48 1.62 -3.28
N PRO A 368 21.33 2.12 -3.72
CA PRO A 368 20.67 1.59 -4.91
C PRO A 368 21.45 1.95 -6.17
N ARG A 369 21.46 1.07 -7.17
CA ARG A 369 22.14 1.30 -8.47
C ARG A 369 21.73 2.61 -9.15
N LYS A 370 20.45 3.03 -8.94
CA LYS A 370 19.95 4.33 -9.35
C LYS A 370 19.58 5.11 -8.08
N PRO A 371 20.45 5.99 -7.61
CA PRO A 371 20.21 6.75 -6.40
C PRO A 371 18.86 7.48 -6.43
N PHE A 372 18.20 7.58 -5.30
CA PHE A 372 17.07 8.48 -5.14
C PHE A 372 17.53 9.92 -5.34
N SER A 373 16.68 10.74 -5.96
CA SER A 373 17.08 12.12 -6.29
C SER A 373 17.40 12.92 -5.04
N GLY A 374 18.70 13.28 -4.88
CA GLY A 374 19.19 14.05 -3.75
C GLY A 374 19.36 13.25 -2.45
N ALA A 375 19.16 11.91 -2.45
CA ALA A 375 19.44 11.08 -1.29
C ALA A 375 20.93 11.13 -0.93
N ASP A 376 21.23 11.14 0.36
CA ASP A 376 22.56 11.16 0.94
C ASP A 376 22.82 9.90 1.79
N GLU A 377 22.31 9.87 3.00
CA GLU A 377 22.51 8.77 3.94
C GLU A 377 21.20 8.02 4.21
N LEU A 378 21.30 6.71 4.39
CA LEU A 378 20.19 5.88 4.83
C LEU A 378 20.05 5.99 6.35
N VAL A 379 18.87 6.41 6.81
CA VAL A 379 18.56 6.53 8.24
C VAL A 379 17.93 5.24 8.75
N TRP A 380 16.90 4.75 8.07
CA TRP A 380 16.23 3.51 8.45
C TRP A 380 15.82 2.69 7.23
N ILE A 381 15.71 1.38 7.43
CA ILE A 381 15.22 0.45 6.43
C ILE A 381 14.18 -0.48 7.04
N ALA A 382 13.16 -0.82 6.25
CA ALA A 382 12.04 -1.59 6.73
C ALA A 382 11.52 -2.62 5.74
N GLN A 383 10.94 -3.67 6.28
CA GLN A 383 9.99 -4.52 5.59
C GLN A 383 8.59 -4.30 6.17
N THR A 384 7.61 -4.16 5.30
CA THR A 384 6.22 -3.92 5.69
C THR A 384 5.28 -4.83 4.92
N ASN A 385 4.19 -5.22 5.56
CA ASN A 385 3.02 -5.75 4.87
C ASN A 385 1.93 -4.66 4.76
N ARG A 386 0.67 -5.01 4.77
CA ARG A 386 -0.43 -4.06 4.66
C ARG A 386 -0.62 -3.22 5.91
N TYR A 387 -0.45 -3.83 7.09
CA TYR A 387 -0.81 -3.24 8.37
C TYR A 387 0.33 -3.15 9.36
N PHE A 388 1.41 -3.90 9.14
CA PHE A 388 2.51 -4.00 10.08
C PHE A 388 3.85 -3.72 9.41
N GLY A 389 4.82 -3.32 10.21
CA GLY A 389 6.19 -3.06 9.78
C GLY A 389 7.23 -3.54 10.79
N MET A 390 8.39 -3.87 10.26
CA MET A 390 9.61 -4.07 11.02
C MET A 390 10.65 -3.12 10.45
N ILE A 391 11.12 -2.16 11.26
CA ILE A 391 11.95 -1.03 10.85
C ILE A 391 13.21 -1.04 11.69
N VAL A 392 14.37 -1.14 11.06
CA VAL A 392 15.67 -0.96 11.73
C VAL A 392 16.09 0.49 11.58
N HIS A 393 16.45 1.13 12.68
CA HIS A 393 16.77 2.56 12.75
C HIS A 393 17.89 2.84 13.77
N PRO A 394 18.61 3.96 13.64
CA PRO A 394 19.56 4.39 14.66
C PRO A 394 18.86 4.85 15.94
N LEU A 395 19.57 4.90 17.03
CA LEU A 395 19.16 5.58 18.26
C LEU A 395 19.83 6.96 18.28
N LEU A 396 19.04 8.03 18.19
CA LEU A 396 19.55 9.41 18.19
C LEU A 396 20.15 9.74 19.56
N ASP A 397 21.29 10.39 19.55
CA ASP A 397 21.90 10.97 20.75
C ASP A 397 21.78 12.51 20.68
N PRO A 398 20.90 13.13 21.49
CA PRO A 398 20.72 14.59 21.50
C PRO A 398 22.01 15.36 21.84
N SER A 399 22.99 14.71 22.47
CA SER A 399 24.30 15.30 22.83
C SER A 399 25.34 15.19 21.70
N ALA A 400 25.08 14.38 20.68
CA ALA A 400 25.98 14.19 19.57
C ALA A 400 26.15 15.47 18.73
N PRO A 401 27.30 15.66 18.07
CA PRO A 401 27.48 16.77 17.12
C PRO A 401 26.46 16.74 16.01
N ALA A 402 25.98 17.90 15.57
CA ALA A 402 24.96 18.00 14.53
C ALA A 402 25.42 17.44 13.16
N ASP A 403 26.70 17.39 12.93
CA ASP A 403 27.35 16.86 11.72
C ASP A 403 27.72 15.36 11.82
N LYS A 404 27.31 14.68 12.90
CA LYS A 404 27.45 13.21 13.01
C LYS A 404 26.64 12.55 11.91
N GLY A 405 27.24 11.64 11.16
CA GLY A 405 26.58 10.83 10.13
C GLY A 405 25.73 9.69 10.73
N PHE A 406 24.91 9.08 9.88
CA PHE A 406 24.11 7.89 10.21
C PHE A 406 24.91 6.62 9.89
N ASP A 407 25.83 6.26 10.79
CA ASP A 407 26.86 5.25 10.54
C ASP A 407 26.37 3.80 10.76
N LEU A 408 25.12 3.58 11.11
CA LEU A 408 24.61 2.22 11.36
C LEU A 408 24.52 1.37 10.08
N ILE A 409 24.09 1.96 8.97
CA ILE A 409 23.76 1.25 7.73
C ILE A 409 24.62 1.77 6.59
N GLY A 410 25.74 1.09 6.32
CA GLY A 410 26.60 1.41 5.17
C GLY A 410 26.10 0.76 3.87
N ARG A 411 25.66 -0.49 3.95
CA ARG A 411 25.18 -1.26 2.80
C ARG A 411 24.06 -2.21 3.20
N VAL A 412 23.13 -2.43 2.28
CA VAL A 412 22.06 -3.42 2.43
C VAL A 412 21.97 -4.29 1.19
N ASP A 413 22.11 -5.59 1.37
CA ASP A 413 22.00 -6.59 0.31
C ASP A 413 20.74 -7.46 0.50
N PRO A 414 20.01 -7.79 -0.59
CA PRO A 414 18.88 -8.70 -0.50
C PRO A 414 19.38 -10.15 -0.36
N ILE A 415 18.82 -10.87 0.59
CA ILE A 415 19.02 -12.31 0.78
C ILE A 415 17.71 -13.01 0.44
N LEU A 416 17.75 -13.85 -0.60
CA LEU A 416 16.57 -14.59 -1.05
C LEU A 416 16.79 -16.08 -0.82
N LEU A 417 15.96 -16.68 0.01
CA LEU A 417 15.77 -18.12 0.05
C LEU A 417 14.66 -18.49 -0.93
N ALA A 418 15.04 -19.08 -2.05
CA ALA A 418 14.09 -19.57 -3.04
C ALA A 418 13.66 -20.98 -2.68
N ASN A 419 12.36 -21.27 -2.70
CA ASN A 419 11.86 -22.62 -2.57
C ASN A 419 12.15 -23.41 -3.86
N SER A 420 12.67 -24.62 -3.74
CA SER A 420 12.95 -25.52 -4.86
C SER A 420 11.66 -25.94 -5.63
N ASP A 421 10.50 -25.82 -5.00
CA ASP A 421 9.22 -26.30 -5.53
C ASP A 421 8.48 -25.31 -6.45
N ASN A 422 9.17 -24.33 -6.98
CA ASN A 422 8.72 -23.51 -8.11
C ASN A 422 7.43 -22.67 -7.93
N ASP A 423 6.88 -22.53 -6.73
CA ASP A 423 5.67 -21.72 -6.53
C ASP A 423 5.94 -20.21 -6.34
N GLY A 424 7.20 -19.77 -6.56
CA GLY A 424 7.60 -18.36 -6.58
C GLY A 424 7.53 -17.63 -5.23
N LYS A 425 7.38 -18.38 -4.13
CA LYS A 425 7.23 -17.84 -2.77
C LYS A 425 8.54 -17.96 -1.99
N GLY A 426 9.61 -17.36 -2.51
CA GLY A 426 10.86 -17.20 -1.73
C GLY A 426 10.65 -16.31 -0.51
N ARG A 427 11.43 -16.54 0.55
CA ARG A 427 11.55 -15.62 1.71
C ARG A 427 12.67 -14.62 1.43
N LEU A 428 12.38 -13.35 1.65
CA LEU A 428 13.33 -12.25 1.47
C LEU A 428 13.75 -11.70 2.84
N SER A 429 15.07 -11.73 3.11
CA SER A 429 15.70 -11.00 4.20
C SER A 429 16.61 -9.92 3.64
N MET A 430 17.14 -9.09 4.50
CA MET A 430 18.10 -8.05 4.20
C MET A 430 19.35 -8.29 5.03
N ARG A 431 20.51 -8.19 4.41
CA ARG A 431 21.79 -8.20 5.11
C ARG A 431 22.34 -6.80 5.20
N ILE A 432 22.48 -6.31 6.41
CA ILE A 432 22.98 -4.98 6.70
C ILE A 432 24.47 -5.11 7.02
N THR A 433 25.28 -4.34 6.33
CA THR A 433 26.72 -4.19 6.60
C THR A 433 26.98 -2.76 7.08
N SER A 434 27.60 -2.63 8.25
CA SER A 434 27.98 -1.33 8.78
C SER A 434 29.14 -0.72 7.98
N PRO A 435 29.39 0.58 8.08
CA PRO A 435 30.70 1.14 7.78
C PRO A 435 31.80 0.52 8.67
N GLU A 436 33.06 0.88 8.43
CA GLU A 436 34.18 0.47 9.29
C GLU A 436 34.08 1.19 10.64
N PHE A 437 34.05 0.43 11.72
CA PHE A 437 34.14 0.93 13.10
C PHE A 437 35.55 0.75 13.65
N VAL A 438 35.89 1.59 14.61
CA VAL A 438 37.16 1.56 15.31
C VAL A 438 36.88 1.43 16.81
N ALA A 439 37.34 0.32 17.41
CA ALA A 439 37.34 0.15 18.84
C ALA A 439 38.77 0.43 19.38
N PRO A 440 38.98 1.52 20.14
CA PRO A 440 40.27 1.82 20.75
C PRO A 440 40.76 0.71 21.68
N PRO A 441 42.07 0.65 22.02
CA PRO A 441 42.59 -0.29 22.99
C PRO A 441 41.82 -0.31 24.30
N ALA A 442 41.48 -1.50 24.81
CA ALA A 442 40.73 -1.71 26.07
C ALA A 442 39.45 -0.86 26.20
N SER A 443 38.78 -0.63 25.08
CA SER A 443 37.55 0.18 24.99
C SER A 443 36.51 -0.54 24.12
N ALA A 444 35.36 0.04 23.94
CA ALA A 444 34.27 -0.52 23.11
C ALA A 444 33.84 0.43 22.00
N ALA A 445 33.48 -0.15 20.87
CA ALA A 445 32.70 0.54 19.83
C ALA A 445 31.21 0.27 20.03
N ASP A 446 30.40 1.33 19.99
CA ASP A 446 28.94 1.28 20.13
C ASP A 446 28.28 1.18 18.74
N LEU A 447 27.47 0.14 18.56
CA LEU A 447 26.68 -0.15 17.36
C LEU A 447 25.21 -0.31 17.71
N SER A 448 24.76 0.31 18.78
CA SER A 448 23.37 0.23 19.27
C SER A 448 22.38 0.74 18.24
N PHE A 449 21.23 0.10 18.14
CA PHE A 449 20.15 0.44 17.21
C PHE A 449 18.78 0.13 17.80
N GLY A 450 17.76 0.71 17.19
CA GLY A 450 16.38 0.42 17.52
C GLY A 450 15.68 -0.37 16.41
N VAL A 451 14.60 -1.04 16.79
CA VAL A 451 13.74 -1.77 15.87
C VAL A 451 12.28 -1.54 16.24
N TYR A 452 11.58 -0.77 15.44
CA TYR A 452 10.13 -0.72 15.53
C TYR A 452 9.53 -2.01 14.97
N ALA A 453 8.67 -2.68 15.72
CA ALA A 453 8.07 -3.96 15.36
C ALA A 453 6.57 -3.97 15.74
N GLY A 454 5.74 -3.34 14.91
CA GLY A 454 4.35 -3.12 15.26
C GLY A 454 3.45 -2.65 14.11
N PRO A 455 2.25 -2.13 14.45
CA PRO A 455 1.26 -1.67 13.48
C PRO A 455 1.72 -0.42 12.72
N LEU A 456 1.34 -0.32 11.45
CA LEU A 456 1.54 0.88 10.64
C LEU A 456 0.43 1.90 10.93
N ASP A 457 0.39 2.34 12.17
CA ASP A 457 -0.51 3.38 12.63
C ASP A 457 0.26 4.68 12.81
N ARG A 458 -0.17 5.73 12.10
CA ARG A 458 0.52 7.02 12.12
C ARG A 458 0.42 7.72 13.47
N ARG A 459 -0.70 7.53 14.20
CA ARG A 459 -0.90 8.13 15.53
C ARG A 459 0.00 7.45 16.54
N GLU A 460 0.02 6.13 16.53
CA GLU A 460 0.86 5.31 17.40
C GLU A 460 2.34 5.65 17.21
N MET A 461 2.80 5.60 15.95
CA MET A 461 4.20 5.93 15.62
C MET A 461 4.58 7.38 15.90
N ALA A 462 3.63 8.32 15.87
CA ALA A 462 3.88 9.74 16.17
C ALA A 462 3.76 10.05 17.67
N ALA A 463 3.15 9.18 18.45
CA ALA A 463 3.03 9.31 19.90
C ALA A 463 4.31 8.88 20.65
N GLN A 464 5.32 8.39 19.93
CA GLN A 464 6.59 7.97 20.52
C GLN A 464 7.26 9.10 21.30
N GLU A 465 7.41 8.90 22.60
CA GLU A 465 7.96 9.90 23.52
C GLU A 465 9.48 9.81 23.68
N ASP A 466 10.10 8.67 23.32
CA ASP A 466 11.56 8.51 23.43
C ASP A 466 12.27 9.48 22.48
N PRO A 467 13.05 10.45 23.00
CA PRO A 467 13.74 11.42 22.16
C PRO A 467 14.79 10.79 21.24
N ARG A 468 15.25 9.57 21.54
CA ARG A 468 16.17 8.82 20.66
C ARG A 468 15.50 8.34 19.37
N ILE A 469 14.16 8.30 19.33
CA ILE A 469 13.36 7.73 18.24
C ILE A 469 12.45 8.80 17.61
N ALA A 470 11.85 9.67 18.40
CA ALA A 470 10.84 10.65 17.96
C ALA A 470 11.30 11.50 16.77
N GLY A 471 12.58 11.87 16.73
CA GLY A 471 13.18 12.67 15.64
C GLY A 471 13.30 11.93 14.30
N LEU A 472 13.21 10.60 14.27
CA LEU A 472 13.42 9.79 13.07
C LEU A 472 12.25 9.82 12.09
N GLN A 473 11.12 10.44 12.45
CA GLN A 473 9.93 10.57 11.62
C GLN A 473 9.45 9.22 11.06
N LEU A 474 9.46 8.16 11.88
CA LEU A 474 9.05 6.82 11.46
C LEU A 474 7.62 6.78 10.92
N SER A 475 6.75 7.67 11.39
CA SER A 475 5.37 7.82 10.89
C SER A 475 5.27 8.15 9.40
N GLU A 476 6.34 8.66 8.76
CA GLU A 476 6.39 8.90 7.31
C GLU A 476 6.40 7.59 6.50
N ILE A 477 6.66 6.44 7.14
CA ILE A 477 6.52 5.13 6.50
C ILE A 477 5.07 4.81 6.14
N VAL A 478 4.10 5.40 6.85
CA VAL A 478 2.67 5.19 6.63
C VAL A 478 2.22 6.03 5.44
N VAL A 479 2.27 5.44 4.25
CA VAL A 479 1.93 6.09 2.98
C VAL A 479 0.68 5.45 2.39
N TYR A 480 -0.39 6.24 2.23
CA TYR A 480 -1.63 5.79 1.60
C TYR A 480 -1.51 5.78 0.08
N ASN A 481 -0.65 4.90 -0.45
CA ASN A 481 -0.39 4.75 -1.87
C ASN A 481 -0.32 3.27 -2.26
N ILE A 482 -1.19 2.87 -3.18
CA ILE A 482 -1.26 1.47 -3.65
C ILE A 482 -0.10 1.15 -4.60
N GLY A 483 0.56 2.16 -5.15
CA GLY A 483 1.62 1.99 -6.15
C GLY A 483 1.10 1.63 -7.55
N GLY A 484 2.03 1.32 -8.47
CA GLY A 484 1.71 0.95 -9.84
C GLY A 484 1.29 2.14 -10.71
N MET A 485 0.46 1.86 -11.74
CA MET A 485 0.07 2.87 -12.74
C MET A 485 -0.77 4.01 -12.15
N CYS A 486 -1.40 3.82 -10.99
CA CYS A 486 -2.20 4.83 -10.31
C CYS A 486 -1.43 5.63 -9.26
N ALA A 487 -0.15 5.34 -9.03
CA ALA A 487 0.65 6.01 -8.00
C ALA A 487 0.74 7.54 -8.20
N PHE A 488 0.86 7.99 -9.46
CA PHE A 488 0.91 9.42 -9.78
C PHE A 488 -0.43 10.16 -9.59
N CYS A 489 -1.55 9.40 -9.50
CA CYS A 489 -2.89 9.94 -9.28
C CYS A 489 -3.27 9.95 -7.79
N THR A 490 -2.44 9.38 -6.92
CA THR A 490 -2.69 9.33 -5.49
C THR A 490 -2.15 10.60 -4.86
N PHE A 491 -3.06 11.50 -4.50
CA PHE A 491 -2.73 12.73 -3.80
C PHE A 491 -2.67 12.42 -2.29
N GLU A 492 -1.49 12.14 -1.78
CA GLU A 492 -1.28 11.76 -0.39
C GLU A 492 -1.83 12.80 0.60
N TRP A 493 -1.56 14.09 0.35
CA TRP A 493 -2.11 15.17 1.16
C TRP A 493 -3.64 15.13 1.26
N LEU A 494 -4.31 14.72 0.17
CA LEU A 494 -5.77 14.59 0.14
C LEU A 494 -6.22 13.38 0.96
N GLY A 495 -5.51 12.25 0.89
CA GLY A 495 -5.74 11.08 1.73
C GLY A 495 -5.63 11.42 3.22
N ASN A 496 -4.55 12.09 3.61
CA ASN A 496 -4.32 12.54 4.99
C ASN A 496 -5.40 13.51 5.47
N MET A 497 -5.82 14.47 4.61
CA MET A 497 -6.92 15.39 4.94
C MET A 497 -8.25 14.65 5.15
N LEU A 498 -8.57 13.68 4.29
CA LEU A 498 -9.80 12.90 4.40
C LEU A 498 -9.79 12.01 5.64
N LEU A 499 -8.64 11.41 5.97
CA LEU A 499 -8.46 10.64 7.20
C LEU A 499 -8.64 11.52 8.44
N PHE A 500 -8.04 12.71 8.47
CA PHE A 500 -8.23 13.68 9.55
C PHE A 500 -9.71 14.03 9.77
N VAL A 501 -10.46 14.27 8.68
CA VAL A 501 -11.90 14.51 8.78
C VAL A 501 -12.66 13.28 9.26
N LEU A 502 -12.25 12.09 8.84
CA LEU A 502 -12.85 10.82 9.25
C LEU A 502 -12.65 10.60 10.76
N HIS A 503 -11.45 10.91 11.30
CA HIS A 503 -11.17 10.87 12.74
C HIS A 503 -12.07 11.86 13.52
N ILE A 504 -12.23 13.10 13.04
CA ILE A 504 -13.16 14.05 13.69
C ILE A 504 -14.57 13.47 13.78
N PHE A 505 -15.04 12.80 12.72
CA PHE A 505 -16.37 12.19 12.75
C PHE A 505 -16.43 11.01 13.71
N HIS A 506 -15.42 10.16 13.72
CA HIS A 506 -15.34 9.02 14.61
C HIS A 506 -15.20 9.45 16.07
N ASP A 507 -14.21 10.27 16.41
CA ASP A 507 -13.82 10.56 17.79
C ASP A 507 -14.80 11.51 18.51
N TYR A 508 -15.50 12.39 17.75
CA TYR A 508 -16.32 13.46 18.37
C TYR A 508 -17.79 13.48 17.98
N ILE A 509 -18.22 12.74 16.91
CA ILE A 509 -19.59 12.93 16.37
C ILE A 509 -20.40 11.64 16.40
N VAL A 510 -19.90 10.56 15.81
CA VAL A 510 -20.68 9.33 15.61
C VAL A 510 -20.12 8.11 16.32
N PHE A 511 -18.87 8.11 16.75
CA PHE A 511 -18.18 7.05 17.51
C PHE A 511 -18.25 5.66 16.86
N ASP A 512 -18.34 5.60 15.54
CA ASP A 512 -18.40 4.38 14.74
C ASP A 512 -17.82 4.65 13.35
N TRP A 513 -16.91 3.79 12.89
CA TRP A 513 -16.20 3.98 11.64
C TRP A 513 -17.10 3.88 10.40
N ALA A 514 -18.06 2.96 10.40
CA ALA A 514 -19.00 2.81 9.26
C ALA A 514 -19.91 4.04 9.11
N LEU A 515 -20.42 4.58 10.22
CA LEU A 515 -21.20 5.81 10.23
C LEU A 515 -20.33 7.02 9.85
N SER A 516 -19.07 7.05 10.28
CA SER A 516 -18.10 8.09 9.90
C SER A 516 -17.85 8.11 8.40
N ILE A 517 -17.68 6.94 7.77
CA ILE A 517 -17.56 6.80 6.31
C ILE A 517 -18.81 7.32 5.59
N ILE A 518 -20.00 6.96 6.07
CA ILE A 518 -21.27 7.43 5.50
C ILE A 518 -21.38 8.96 5.61
N LEU A 519 -21.04 9.51 6.76
CA LEU A 519 -21.06 10.95 7.01
C LEU A 519 -20.05 11.70 6.15
N LEU A 520 -18.83 11.15 6.00
CA LEU A 520 -17.80 11.70 5.11
C LEU A 520 -18.29 11.79 3.66
N VAL A 521 -18.92 10.72 3.15
CA VAL A 521 -19.52 10.71 1.82
C VAL A 521 -20.59 11.82 1.68
N LEU A 522 -21.45 11.95 2.68
CA LEU A 522 -22.51 12.98 2.68
C LEU A 522 -21.92 14.40 2.62
N VAL A 523 -20.91 14.68 3.43
CA VAL A 523 -20.24 15.99 3.49
C VAL A 523 -19.54 16.30 2.18
N VAL A 524 -18.71 15.39 1.68
CA VAL A 524 -17.98 15.56 0.41
C VAL A 524 -18.97 15.81 -0.75
N ARG A 525 -20.05 15.03 -0.83
CA ARG A 525 -21.07 15.23 -1.86
C ARG A 525 -21.82 16.55 -1.73
N THR A 526 -22.11 16.98 -0.51
CA THR A 526 -22.76 18.27 -0.26
C THR A 526 -21.90 19.44 -0.74
N ILE A 527 -20.59 19.38 -0.45
CA ILE A 527 -19.61 20.38 -0.91
C ILE A 527 -19.51 20.38 -2.45
N LEU A 528 -19.50 19.21 -3.08
CA LEU A 528 -19.37 19.05 -4.52
C LEU A 528 -20.70 19.24 -5.27
N HIS A 529 -21.84 19.23 -4.59
CA HIS A 529 -23.17 19.32 -5.18
C HIS A 529 -23.33 20.46 -6.22
N PRO A 530 -22.89 21.71 -5.98
CA PRO A 530 -23.08 22.78 -6.97
C PRO A 530 -22.33 22.50 -8.27
N ILE A 531 -21.21 21.82 -8.21
CA ILE A 531 -20.39 21.45 -9.39
C ILE A 531 -21.10 20.32 -10.15
N PHE A 532 -21.56 19.27 -9.45
CA PHE A 532 -22.30 18.16 -10.04
C PHE A 532 -23.61 18.60 -10.66
N LYS A 533 -24.38 19.46 -10.00
CA LYS A 533 -25.61 20.04 -10.53
C LYS A 533 -25.38 20.75 -11.87
N ARG A 534 -24.40 21.64 -11.95
CA ARG A 534 -24.05 22.35 -13.19
C ARG A 534 -23.65 21.40 -14.32
N SER A 535 -22.88 20.39 -14.00
CA SER A 535 -22.43 19.38 -14.95
C SER A 535 -23.59 18.53 -15.47
N GLN A 536 -24.43 18.02 -14.60
CA GLN A 536 -25.59 17.20 -14.96
C GLN A 536 -26.55 17.98 -15.88
N ILE A 537 -26.80 19.26 -15.59
CA ILE A 537 -27.60 20.15 -16.47
C ILE A 537 -26.89 20.28 -17.83
N GLY A 538 -25.57 20.44 -17.86
CA GLY A 538 -24.78 20.53 -19.09
C GLY A 538 -24.86 19.27 -19.95
N ILE A 539 -24.70 18.08 -19.32
CA ILE A 539 -24.83 16.79 -19.99
C ILE A 539 -26.23 16.60 -20.60
N GLN A 540 -27.28 16.87 -19.83
CA GLN A 540 -28.65 16.70 -20.30
C GLN A 540 -28.96 17.66 -21.46
N LYS A 541 -28.54 18.91 -21.38
CA LYS A 541 -28.65 19.88 -22.45
C LYS A 541 -27.92 19.41 -23.72
N PHE A 542 -26.68 18.97 -23.59
CA PHE A 542 -25.89 18.43 -24.69
C PHE A 542 -26.55 17.19 -25.32
N ALA A 543 -27.07 16.27 -24.49
CA ALA A 543 -27.76 15.08 -24.96
C ALA A 543 -29.00 15.42 -25.80
N LYS A 544 -29.81 16.40 -25.36
CA LYS A 544 -31.00 16.90 -26.09
C LYS A 544 -30.59 17.62 -27.40
N ASP A 545 -29.55 18.47 -27.35
CA ASP A 545 -29.03 19.15 -28.56
C ASP A 545 -28.47 18.12 -29.55
N MET A 546 -27.75 17.08 -29.10
CA MET A 546 -27.25 16.00 -29.95
C MET A 546 -28.40 15.18 -30.58
N GLN A 547 -29.44 14.86 -29.85
CA GLN A 547 -30.62 14.17 -30.42
C GLN A 547 -31.25 14.98 -31.57
N ARG A 548 -31.35 16.30 -31.44
CA ARG A 548 -31.88 17.19 -32.47
C ARG A 548 -30.99 17.22 -33.73
N VAL A 549 -29.67 17.24 -33.56
CA VAL A 549 -28.69 17.37 -34.66
C VAL A 549 -28.35 16.02 -35.32
N GLN A 550 -28.62 14.91 -34.64
CA GLN A 550 -28.25 13.56 -35.06
C GLN A 550 -28.72 13.16 -36.47
N PRO A 551 -29.98 13.45 -36.93
CA PRO A 551 -30.38 13.12 -38.30
C PRO A 551 -29.59 13.85 -39.37
N LYS A 552 -29.15 15.10 -39.08
CA LYS A 552 -28.29 15.89 -39.97
C LYS A 552 -26.85 15.32 -39.97
N LEU A 553 -26.38 14.93 -38.79
CA LEU A 553 -25.08 14.29 -38.59
C LEU A 553 -24.97 12.97 -39.39
N LYS A 554 -26.01 12.12 -39.36
CA LYS A 554 -26.05 10.86 -40.10
C LYS A 554 -25.96 11.08 -41.62
N LYS A 555 -26.70 12.04 -42.16
CA LYS A 555 -26.61 12.42 -43.59
C LYS A 555 -25.20 12.91 -43.96
N LEU A 556 -24.53 13.61 -43.02
CA LEU A 556 -23.19 14.12 -43.23
C LEU A 556 -22.15 12.99 -43.23
N GLN A 557 -22.28 12.01 -42.32
CA GLN A 557 -21.46 10.80 -42.26
C GLN A 557 -21.59 9.94 -43.52
N GLU A 558 -22.81 9.76 -44.04
CA GLU A 558 -23.05 9.04 -45.29
C GLU A 558 -22.43 9.78 -46.49
N LYS A 559 -22.53 11.12 -46.53
CA LYS A 559 -22.00 11.93 -47.62
C LYS A 559 -20.46 11.93 -47.69
N TYR A 560 -19.79 11.90 -46.55
CA TYR A 560 -18.33 12.03 -46.44
C TYR A 560 -17.66 10.78 -45.88
N LYS A 561 -18.25 9.57 -46.17
CA LYS A 561 -17.83 8.29 -45.62
C LYS A 561 -16.32 8.00 -45.84
N ASN A 562 -15.78 8.46 -46.98
CA ASN A 562 -14.39 8.21 -47.41
C ASN A 562 -13.44 9.38 -47.10
N ASP A 563 -13.91 10.51 -46.58
CA ASP A 563 -13.09 11.70 -46.28
C ASP A 563 -13.26 12.14 -44.82
N ARG A 564 -12.41 11.57 -43.91
CA ARG A 564 -12.48 11.84 -42.49
C ARG A 564 -12.18 13.30 -42.14
N GLN A 565 -11.27 13.97 -42.87
CA GLN A 565 -10.95 15.37 -42.56
C GLN A 565 -12.11 16.30 -42.89
N LYS A 566 -12.72 16.08 -44.06
CA LYS A 566 -13.86 16.87 -44.51
C LYS A 566 -15.09 16.60 -43.62
N LEU A 567 -15.29 15.37 -43.22
CA LEU A 567 -16.33 14.98 -42.26
C LEU A 567 -16.18 15.76 -40.94
N MET A 568 -14.98 15.81 -40.34
CA MET A 568 -14.75 16.54 -39.10
C MET A 568 -14.99 18.05 -39.26
N GLN A 569 -14.57 18.64 -40.38
CA GLN A 569 -14.78 20.07 -40.64
C GLN A 569 -16.29 20.39 -40.77
N GLU A 570 -17.03 19.60 -41.52
CA GLU A 570 -18.46 19.81 -41.74
C GLU A 570 -19.28 19.48 -40.48
N GLN A 571 -18.87 18.50 -39.67
CA GLN A 571 -19.45 18.28 -38.34
C GLN A 571 -19.25 19.49 -37.42
N GLN A 572 -18.05 20.08 -37.42
CA GLN A 572 -17.78 21.28 -36.62
C GLN A 572 -18.62 22.48 -37.06
N LYS A 573 -18.82 22.65 -38.39
CA LYS A 573 -19.70 23.69 -38.92
C LYS A 573 -21.16 23.44 -38.54
N LEU A 574 -21.60 22.18 -38.63
CA LEU A 574 -22.96 21.78 -38.24
C LEU A 574 -23.24 22.06 -36.75
N PHE A 575 -22.30 21.72 -35.86
CA PHE A 575 -22.46 21.99 -34.43
C PHE A 575 -22.51 23.48 -34.12
N ARG A 576 -21.70 24.28 -34.83
CA ARG A 576 -21.74 25.77 -34.68
C ARG A 576 -23.06 26.35 -35.20
N SER A 577 -23.55 25.88 -36.35
CA SER A 577 -24.79 26.40 -36.95
C SER A 577 -26.03 26.02 -36.14
N GLU A 578 -26.03 24.85 -35.48
CA GLU A 578 -27.14 24.37 -34.66
C GLU A 578 -27.02 24.83 -33.18
N GLY A 579 -26.01 25.63 -32.83
CA GLY A 579 -25.81 26.15 -31.48
C GLY A 579 -25.50 25.09 -30.44
N VAL A 580 -24.97 23.92 -30.86
CA VAL A 580 -24.54 22.86 -29.96
C VAL A 580 -23.28 23.32 -29.21
N SER A 581 -23.42 23.49 -27.90
CA SER A 581 -22.29 23.95 -27.07
C SER A 581 -21.32 22.83 -26.79
N TYR A 582 -20.06 23.00 -27.15
CA TYR A 582 -18.99 22.08 -26.78
C TYR A 582 -18.76 21.98 -25.26
N THR A 583 -19.23 22.97 -24.47
CA THR A 583 -19.19 22.92 -23.00
C THR A 583 -20.01 21.76 -22.44
N GLY A 584 -20.99 21.24 -23.20
CA GLY A 584 -21.72 20.02 -22.84
C GLY A 584 -20.88 18.75 -23.00
N ALA A 585 -19.91 18.73 -23.90
CA ALA A 585 -18.94 17.64 -24.03
C ALA A 585 -17.99 17.57 -22.82
N LEU A 586 -17.75 18.70 -22.14
CA LEU A 586 -17.01 18.77 -20.88
C LEU A 586 -17.88 18.37 -19.67
N GLY A 587 -19.09 17.87 -19.89
CA GLY A 587 -19.98 17.39 -18.83
C GLY A 587 -19.44 16.19 -18.05
N CYS A 588 -18.45 15.46 -18.60
CA CYS A 588 -17.71 14.42 -17.86
C CYS A 588 -16.58 14.98 -16.96
N LEU A 589 -16.25 16.28 -17.05
CA LEU A 589 -15.18 16.90 -16.25
C LEU A 589 -15.31 16.67 -14.73
N PRO A 590 -16.50 16.73 -14.09
CA PRO A 590 -16.63 16.44 -12.67
C PRO A 590 -16.29 14.99 -12.30
N MET A 591 -16.46 14.05 -13.21
CA MET A 591 -16.06 12.67 -12.98
C MET A 591 -14.53 12.57 -12.87
N PHE A 592 -13.79 13.32 -13.69
CA PHE A 592 -12.35 13.44 -13.58
C PHE A 592 -11.90 14.22 -12.33
N MET A 593 -12.65 15.24 -11.91
CA MET A 593 -12.38 15.96 -10.66
C MET A 593 -12.65 15.12 -9.42
N GLN A 594 -13.56 14.17 -9.48
CA GLN A 594 -13.85 13.27 -8.38
C GLN A 594 -12.86 12.10 -8.29
N SER A 595 -12.17 11.76 -9.38
CA SER A 595 -11.25 10.61 -9.38
C SER A 595 -10.10 10.73 -8.36
N PRO A 596 -9.47 11.90 -8.12
CA PRO A 596 -8.47 12.02 -7.07
C PRO A 596 -9.00 11.71 -5.66
N ILE A 597 -10.21 12.20 -5.35
CA ILE A 597 -10.88 11.95 -4.06
C ILE A 597 -11.17 10.45 -3.92
N TRP A 598 -11.66 9.84 -4.98
CA TRP A 598 -11.97 8.42 -5.01
C TRP A 598 -10.73 7.54 -4.83
N ILE A 599 -9.62 7.86 -5.52
CA ILE A 599 -8.36 7.12 -5.40
C ILE A 599 -7.77 7.32 -4.00
N ALA A 600 -7.81 8.54 -3.46
CA ALA A 600 -7.32 8.83 -2.11
C ALA A 600 -8.11 8.07 -1.04
N LEU A 601 -9.44 8.08 -1.11
CA LEU A 601 -10.29 7.31 -0.20
C LEU A 601 -10.09 5.80 -0.34
N TYR A 602 -9.94 5.30 -1.58
CA TYR A 602 -9.64 3.91 -1.81
C TYR A 602 -8.33 3.51 -1.12
N ALA A 603 -7.25 4.27 -1.34
CA ALA A 603 -5.96 3.97 -0.75
C ALA A 603 -5.99 4.06 0.78
N MET A 604 -6.62 5.09 1.33
CA MET A 604 -6.74 5.31 2.76
C MET A 604 -7.56 4.20 3.43
N LEU A 605 -8.79 3.93 2.98
CA LEU A 605 -9.64 2.88 3.57
C LEU A 605 -9.06 1.47 3.39
N TYR A 606 -8.23 1.25 2.36
CA TYR A 606 -7.59 -0.03 2.14
C TYR A 606 -6.36 -0.26 3.03
N LEU A 607 -5.59 0.78 3.34
CA LEU A 607 -4.30 0.68 4.03
C LEU A 607 -4.35 1.11 5.50
N ASN A 608 -5.48 1.62 5.99
CA ASN A 608 -5.59 2.10 7.36
C ASN A 608 -5.68 0.94 8.35
N HIS A 609 -4.73 0.86 9.28
CA HIS A 609 -4.70 -0.15 10.34
C HIS A 609 -5.88 0.01 11.31
N GLU A 610 -6.27 1.24 11.66
CA GLU A 610 -7.35 1.53 12.62
C GLU A 610 -8.73 0.93 12.24
N LEU A 611 -8.92 0.53 10.98
CA LEU A 611 -10.14 -0.15 10.53
C LEU A 611 -10.08 -1.67 10.71
N ARG A 612 -8.92 -2.20 11.11
CA ARG A 612 -8.70 -3.63 11.31
C ARG A 612 -9.42 -4.08 12.58
N HIS A 613 -10.22 -5.12 12.45
CA HIS A 613 -11.04 -5.66 13.54
C HIS A 613 -12.09 -4.70 14.13
N GLU A 614 -12.34 -3.56 13.47
CA GLU A 614 -13.41 -2.67 13.89
C GLU A 614 -14.74 -3.07 13.25
N PRO A 615 -15.75 -3.39 14.07
CA PRO A 615 -17.06 -3.76 13.57
C PRO A 615 -17.83 -2.54 13.07
N ALA A 616 -18.69 -2.72 12.06
CA ALA A 616 -19.57 -1.69 11.60
C ALA A 616 -20.82 -1.55 12.49
N PHE A 617 -21.31 -0.32 12.62
CA PHE A 617 -22.59 -0.01 13.32
C PHE A 617 -22.59 -0.48 14.78
N PHE A 618 -21.49 -0.22 15.49
CA PHE A 618 -21.32 -0.62 16.90
C PHE A 618 -21.42 -2.14 17.15
N GLY A 619 -21.07 -2.95 16.16
CA GLY A 619 -21.14 -4.40 16.30
C GLY A 619 -22.59 -4.96 16.48
N VAL A 620 -23.61 -4.23 16.03
CA VAL A 620 -25.02 -4.63 16.23
C VAL A 620 -25.32 -6.02 15.67
N PHE A 621 -24.67 -6.45 14.60
CA PHE A 621 -24.87 -7.78 14.01
C PHE A 621 -24.29 -8.89 14.88
N GLN A 622 -23.14 -8.65 15.49
CA GLN A 622 -22.48 -9.54 16.45
C GLN A 622 -23.33 -9.64 17.73
N SER A 623 -23.77 -8.50 18.27
CA SER A 623 -24.60 -8.43 19.49
C SER A 623 -25.93 -9.20 19.38
N ILE A 624 -26.57 -9.22 18.19
CA ILE A 624 -27.83 -9.96 17.97
C ILE A 624 -27.61 -11.47 17.99
N THR A 625 -26.45 -11.96 17.61
CA THR A 625 -26.15 -13.39 17.44
C THR A 625 -25.21 -13.95 18.51
N GLY A 626 -24.83 -13.16 19.51
CA GLY A 626 -23.86 -13.57 20.51
C GLY A 626 -22.45 -13.80 19.99
N GLY A 627 -22.06 -13.07 18.94
CA GLY A 627 -20.73 -13.18 18.30
C GLY A 627 -20.66 -14.07 17.06
N ASP A 628 -21.66 -14.96 16.86
CA ASP A 628 -21.58 -16.00 15.80
C ASP A 628 -21.61 -15.45 14.36
N TRP A 629 -22.23 -14.29 14.14
CA TRP A 629 -22.38 -13.75 12.80
C TRP A 629 -21.27 -12.74 12.46
N LEU A 630 -20.38 -13.16 11.58
CA LEU A 630 -19.21 -12.39 11.15
C LEU A 630 -19.54 -11.24 10.16
N PHE A 631 -20.83 -10.99 9.90
CA PHE A 631 -21.24 -9.94 8.97
C PHE A 631 -20.83 -8.55 9.46
N LEU A 632 -19.94 -7.91 8.71
CA LEU A 632 -19.39 -6.60 9.05
C LEU A 632 -18.68 -6.54 10.42
N ALA A 633 -18.14 -7.65 10.87
CA ALA A 633 -17.36 -7.73 12.11
C ALA A 633 -15.98 -7.07 11.97
N ASP A 634 -15.49 -6.90 10.75
CA ASP A 634 -14.19 -6.32 10.45
C ASP A 634 -14.30 -5.45 9.18
N LEU A 635 -14.16 -4.16 9.33
CA LEU A 635 -14.24 -3.20 8.22
C LEU A 635 -13.05 -3.31 7.26
N ALA A 636 -11.93 -3.89 7.69
CA ALA A 636 -10.75 -4.10 6.87
C ALA A 636 -10.77 -5.39 6.03
N ARG A 637 -11.70 -6.29 6.32
CA ARG A 637 -11.97 -7.53 5.57
C ARG A 637 -13.23 -7.43 4.70
N SER A 638 -13.51 -8.46 3.89
CA SER A 638 -14.78 -8.58 3.18
C SER A 638 -15.96 -8.70 4.16
N ASP A 639 -17.19 -8.42 3.73
CA ASP A 639 -18.34 -8.32 4.63
C ASP A 639 -18.77 -9.65 5.31
N ARG A 640 -18.34 -10.81 4.80
CA ARG A 640 -18.54 -12.15 5.36
C ARG A 640 -20.01 -12.44 5.78
N PHE A 641 -20.93 -12.12 4.88
CA PHE A 641 -22.36 -12.28 5.18
C PHE A 641 -22.78 -13.72 5.45
N ILE A 642 -22.27 -14.70 4.67
CA ILE A 642 -22.43 -16.13 4.94
C ILE A 642 -21.04 -16.79 4.83
N PRO A 643 -20.44 -17.26 5.94
CA PRO A 643 -19.18 -17.97 5.90
C PRO A 643 -19.33 -19.31 5.14
N LEU A 644 -18.34 -19.63 4.31
CA LEU A 644 -18.22 -20.92 3.63
C LEU A 644 -17.20 -21.74 4.43
N GLY A 645 -17.57 -22.83 5.04
CA GLY A 645 -16.71 -23.61 5.93
C GLY A 645 -15.34 -24.01 5.33
N THR A 646 -15.23 -24.08 4.00
CA THR A 646 -13.96 -24.25 3.27
C THR A 646 -13.89 -23.18 2.18
N GLY A 647 -12.85 -22.34 2.23
CA GLY A 647 -12.59 -21.36 1.20
C GLY A 647 -11.94 -21.99 -0.04
N PHE A 648 -11.94 -21.24 -1.15
CA PHE A 648 -11.28 -21.63 -2.41
C PHE A 648 -10.63 -20.43 -3.08
N ASP A 649 -9.53 -20.67 -3.79
CA ASP A 649 -8.80 -19.63 -4.48
C ASP A 649 -9.31 -19.49 -5.92
N LEU A 650 -9.67 -18.25 -6.29
CA LEU A 650 -9.99 -17.91 -7.69
C LEU A 650 -8.88 -17.02 -8.28
N PRO A 651 -8.44 -17.31 -9.51
CA PRO A 651 -7.54 -16.41 -10.23
C PRO A 651 -8.12 -15.00 -10.28
N MET A 652 -7.31 -13.98 -9.99
CA MET A 652 -7.67 -12.56 -9.93
C MET A 652 -8.53 -12.12 -8.74
N LEU A 653 -9.29 -12.97 -8.08
CA LEU A 653 -10.13 -12.61 -6.93
C LEU A 653 -9.49 -12.99 -5.59
N GLY A 654 -8.49 -13.88 -5.60
CA GLY A 654 -7.86 -14.39 -4.39
C GLY A 654 -8.70 -15.43 -3.68
N HIS A 655 -8.50 -15.55 -2.36
CA HIS A 655 -9.20 -16.49 -1.50
C HIS A 655 -10.64 -16.02 -1.24
N ILE A 656 -11.60 -16.91 -1.47
CA ILE A 656 -13.02 -16.69 -1.18
C ILE A 656 -13.44 -17.67 -0.08
N ASP A 657 -13.68 -17.13 1.11
CA ASP A 657 -14.10 -17.85 2.31
C ASP A 657 -15.56 -17.58 2.71
N SER A 658 -16.23 -16.70 1.98
CA SER A 658 -17.57 -16.23 2.35
C SER A 658 -18.39 -15.76 1.15
N ILE A 659 -19.71 -15.78 1.30
CA ILE A 659 -20.62 -15.05 0.42
C ILE A 659 -20.75 -13.63 0.94
N ASN A 660 -20.33 -12.66 0.11
CA ASN A 660 -20.29 -11.25 0.43
C ASN A 660 -21.49 -10.53 -0.20
N ILE A 661 -22.29 -9.85 0.63
CA ILE A 661 -23.52 -9.18 0.16
C ILE A 661 -23.28 -7.74 -0.31
N LEU A 662 -22.33 -7.03 0.27
CA LEU A 662 -22.08 -5.63 -0.12
C LEU A 662 -21.67 -5.47 -1.58
N PRO A 663 -20.80 -6.32 -2.19
CA PRO A 663 -20.51 -6.24 -3.61
C PRO A 663 -21.73 -6.55 -4.49
N LEU A 664 -22.59 -7.47 -4.07
CA LEU A 664 -23.84 -7.78 -4.77
C LEU A 664 -24.82 -6.59 -4.71
N LEU A 665 -24.93 -5.98 -3.53
CA LEU A 665 -25.70 -4.74 -3.33
C LEU A 665 -25.14 -3.59 -4.18
N LEU A 666 -23.82 -3.48 -4.29
CA LEU A 666 -23.16 -2.51 -5.17
C LEU A 666 -23.54 -2.72 -6.63
N GLY A 667 -23.55 -3.96 -7.11
CA GLY A 667 -24.02 -4.29 -8.46
C GLY A 667 -25.47 -3.89 -8.69
N PHE A 668 -26.34 -4.14 -7.72
CA PHE A 668 -27.74 -3.72 -7.77
C PHE A 668 -27.87 -2.19 -7.79
N VAL A 669 -27.15 -1.48 -6.92
CA VAL A 669 -27.13 -0.01 -6.87
C VAL A 669 -26.63 0.57 -8.19
N PHE A 670 -25.58 0.00 -8.80
CA PHE A 670 -25.09 0.42 -10.11
C PHE A 670 -26.12 0.15 -11.23
N PHE A 671 -26.81 -1.00 -11.18
CA PHE A 671 -27.90 -1.27 -12.13
C PHE A 671 -29.00 -0.19 -12.03
N VAL A 672 -29.42 0.15 -10.83
CA VAL A 672 -30.41 1.20 -10.57
C VAL A 672 -29.87 2.56 -11.05
N GLN A 673 -28.62 2.89 -10.74
CA GLN A 673 -27.98 4.12 -11.16
C GLN A 673 -27.93 4.22 -12.69
N GLN A 674 -27.54 3.16 -13.40
CA GLN A 674 -27.53 3.12 -14.86
C GLN A 674 -28.92 3.27 -15.45
N LYS A 675 -29.93 2.64 -14.86
CA LYS A 675 -31.32 2.75 -15.32
C LYS A 675 -31.85 4.20 -15.20
N TYR A 676 -31.51 4.88 -14.13
CA TYR A 676 -32.02 6.24 -13.85
C TYR A 676 -31.13 7.36 -14.39
N MET A 677 -29.80 7.17 -14.54
CA MET A 677 -28.89 8.23 -14.95
C MET A 677 -28.48 8.17 -16.43
N SER A 678 -28.61 7.02 -17.09
CA SER A 678 -28.33 6.93 -18.53
C SER A 678 -29.42 7.61 -19.35
N PRO A 679 -29.08 8.41 -20.37
CA PRO A 679 -30.04 8.91 -21.32
C PRO A 679 -30.77 7.74 -22.02
N PRO A 680 -32.07 7.84 -22.35
CA PRO A 680 -32.72 6.80 -23.09
C PRO A 680 -32.04 6.58 -24.44
N PRO A 681 -31.86 5.33 -24.89
CA PRO A 681 -31.24 5.02 -26.18
C PRO A 681 -32.06 5.69 -27.29
N SER A 682 -31.45 6.62 -28.01
CA SER A 682 -32.09 7.22 -29.16
C SER A 682 -32.18 6.21 -30.32
N ALA A 683 -33.30 6.21 -31.06
CA ALA A 683 -33.49 5.32 -32.21
C ALA A 683 -32.41 5.49 -33.32
N THR A 684 -31.59 6.51 -33.20
CA THR A 684 -30.62 6.96 -34.19
C THR A 684 -29.17 6.69 -33.77
N MET A 685 -28.93 5.96 -32.66
CA MET A 685 -27.57 5.54 -32.26
C MET A 685 -26.96 4.54 -33.25
N THR A 686 -25.65 4.70 -33.55
CA THR A 686 -24.92 3.71 -34.34
C THR A 686 -24.76 2.41 -33.56
N ASP A 687 -24.54 1.29 -34.25
CA ASP A 687 -24.38 -0.01 -33.57
C ASP A 687 -23.11 -0.02 -32.68
N GLU A 688 -22.03 0.70 -33.07
CA GLU A 688 -20.84 0.86 -32.28
C GLU A 688 -21.15 1.65 -30.96
N GLN A 689 -21.92 2.72 -31.04
CA GLN A 689 -22.31 3.48 -29.86
C GLN A 689 -23.17 2.66 -28.88
N ARG A 690 -24.06 1.82 -29.44
CA ARG A 690 -24.87 0.89 -28.63
C ARG A 690 -23.99 -0.18 -27.96
N ALA A 691 -23.03 -0.74 -28.73
CA ALA A 691 -22.08 -1.71 -28.20
C ALA A 691 -21.21 -1.11 -27.09
N GLN A 692 -20.69 0.10 -27.28
CA GLN A 692 -19.90 0.83 -26.27
C GLN A 692 -20.73 1.11 -25.00
N GLN A 693 -21.97 1.57 -25.11
CA GLN A 693 -22.84 1.77 -23.95
C GLN A 693 -23.15 0.46 -23.23
N LYS A 694 -23.39 -0.63 -23.99
CA LYS A 694 -23.61 -1.96 -23.41
C LYS A 694 -22.37 -2.45 -22.67
N MET A 695 -21.19 -2.27 -23.27
CA MET A 695 -19.91 -2.64 -22.65
C MET A 695 -19.68 -1.87 -21.34
N ILE A 696 -19.85 -0.55 -21.33
CA ILE A 696 -19.70 0.27 -20.11
C ILE A 696 -20.73 -0.18 -19.05
N LYS A 697 -21.95 -0.47 -19.44
CA LYS A 697 -22.97 -0.96 -18.53
C LYS A 697 -22.63 -2.31 -17.90
N VAL A 698 -22.17 -3.26 -18.70
CA VAL A 698 -21.71 -4.57 -18.19
C VAL A 698 -20.51 -4.41 -17.29
N MET A 699 -19.53 -3.60 -17.68
CA MET A 699 -18.35 -3.33 -16.89
C MET A 699 -18.69 -2.76 -15.50
N MET A 700 -19.58 -1.77 -15.43
CA MET A 700 -19.99 -1.15 -14.16
C MET A 700 -20.88 -2.04 -13.30
N VAL A 701 -21.83 -2.76 -13.91
CA VAL A 701 -22.84 -3.51 -13.15
C VAL A 701 -22.35 -4.90 -12.76
N VAL A 702 -21.49 -5.51 -13.55
CA VAL A 702 -21.04 -6.90 -13.34
C VAL A 702 -19.58 -6.94 -12.95
N LEU A 703 -18.70 -6.39 -13.80
CA LEU A 703 -17.26 -6.56 -13.63
C LEU A 703 -16.74 -5.84 -12.38
N PHE A 704 -17.19 -4.61 -12.13
CA PHE A 704 -16.72 -3.84 -10.97
C PHE A 704 -17.12 -4.47 -9.63
N PRO A 705 -18.37 -4.93 -9.38
CA PRO A 705 -18.71 -5.69 -8.17
C PRO A 705 -17.93 -7.00 -8.02
N VAL A 706 -17.63 -7.69 -9.13
CA VAL A 706 -16.77 -8.88 -9.10
C VAL A 706 -15.38 -8.52 -8.61
N PHE A 707 -14.78 -7.43 -9.10
CA PHE A 707 -13.48 -6.96 -8.57
C PHE A 707 -13.54 -6.53 -7.11
N MET A 708 -14.70 -6.04 -6.63
CA MET A 708 -14.89 -5.64 -5.23
C MET A 708 -15.31 -6.81 -4.33
N TYR A 709 -15.36 -8.04 -4.84
CA TYR A 709 -15.93 -9.17 -4.11
C TYR A 709 -15.17 -9.52 -2.82
N THR A 710 -13.85 -9.44 -2.88
CA THR A 710 -12.95 -9.65 -1.74
C THR A 710 -12.38 -8.34 -1.16
N ALA A 711 -12.92 -7.20 -1.59
CA ALA A 711 -12.47 -5.91 -1.08
C ALA A 711 -12.96 -5.67 0.36
N PRO A 712 -12.24 -4.83 1.14
CA PRO A 712 -12.66 -4.43 2.47
C PRO A 712 -14.09 -3.90 2.54
N ALA A 713 -14.81 -4.27 3.60
CA ALA A 713 -16.18 -3.85 3.82
C ALA A 713 -16.32 -2.31 3.89
N ALA A 714 -15.36 -1.63 4.54
CA ALA A 714 -15.29 -0.15 4.58
C ALA A 714 -15.30 0.47 3.18
N LEU A 715 -14.49 -0.09 2.27
CA LEU A 715 -14.40 0.40 0.90
C LEU A 715 -15.68 0.12 0.11
N THR A 716 -16.23 -1.09 0.22
CA THR A 716 -17.45 -1.47 -0.46
C THR A 716 -18.65 -0.67 0.07
N LEU A 717 -18.70 -0.44 1.39
CA LEU A 717 -19.71 0.44 2.03
C LEU A 717 -19.62 1.87 1.50
N TYR A 718 -18.39 2.41 1.37
CA TYR A 718 -18.20 3.72 0.73
C TYR A 718 -18.80 3.76 -0.68
N PHE A 719 -18.54 2.76 -1.53
CA PHE A 719 -19.07 2.73 -2.89
C PHE A 719 -20.60 2.62 -2.94
N VAL A 720 -21.17 1.75 -2.11
CA VAL A 720 -22.63 1.59 -1.99
C VAL A 720 -23.27 2.92 -1.56
N THR A 721 -22.73 3.54 -0.52
CA THR A 721 -23.20 4.82 0.02
C THR A 721 -23.07 5.94 -0.99
N ASN A 722 -21.89 6.09 -1.60
CA ASN A 722 -21.62 7.10 -2.60
C ASN A 722 -22.53 6.99 -3.82
N SER A 723 -22.80 5.77 -4.31
CA SER A 723 -23.67 5.53 -5.45
C SER A 723 -25.14 5.72 -5.11
N THR A 724 -25.55 5.37 -3.89
CA THR A 724 -26.92 5.61 -3.39
C THR A 724 -27.21 7.10 -3.31
N PHE A 725 -26.30 7.89 -2.73
CA PHE A 725 -26.46 9.36 -2.72
C PHE A 725 -26.43 9.95 -4.13
N ALA A 726 -25.63 9.38 -5.07
CA ALA A 726 -25.67 9.81 -6.47
C ALA A 726 -27.02 9.61 -7.13
N ILE A 727 -27.72 8.52 -6.83
CA ILE A 727 -29.07 8.25 -7.34
C ILE A 727 -30.07 9.28 -6.78
N ILE A 728 -30.01 9.54 -5.47
CA ILE A 728 -30.90 10.50 -4.80
C ILE A 728 -30.68 11.91 -5.38
N GLU A 729 -29.41 12.34 -5.44
CA GLU A 729 -29.00 13.62 -6.00
C GLU A 729 -29.41 13.75 -7.49
N GLY A 730 -29.15 12.71 -8.28
CA GLY A 730 -29.50 12.68 -9.70
C GLY A 730 -31.01 12.78 -9.95
N ARG A 731 -31.85 12.16 -9.11
CA ARG A 731 -33.30 12.31 -9.20
C ARG A 731 -33.75 13.73 -8.87
N TRP A 732 -33.15 14.33 -7.84
CA TRP A 732 -33.48 15.72 -7.46
C TRP A 732 -33.06 16.72 -8.54
N ILE A 733 -31.84 16.54 -9.11
CA ILE A 733 -31.36 17.39 -10.20
C ILE A 733 -32.27 17.26 -11.46
N ARG A 734 -32.71 16.05 -11.81
CA ARG A 734 -33.63 15.85 -12.94
C ARG A 734 -34.96 16.56 -12.77
N ALA A 735 -35.61 16.39 -11.60
CA ALA A 735 -36.82 17.11 -11.29
C ALA A 735 -36.66 18.64 -11.49
N HIS A 736 -35.47 19.16 -11.18
CA HIS A 736 -35.15 20.57 -11.44
C HIS A 736 -34.89 20.86 -12.94
N ILE A 737 -34.25 19.93 -13.67
CA ILE A 737 -33.99 20.09 -15.11
C ILE A 737 -35.32 20.11 -15.89
N ASP A 738 -36.28 19.31 -15.51
CA ASP A 738 -37.63 19.29 -16.16
C ASP A 738 -38.32 20.66 -16.06
N THR A 739 -38.03 21.43 -15.02
CA THR A 739 -38.53 22.82 -14.88
C THR A 739 -37.80 23.85 -15.76
N LEU A 740 -36.66 23.50 -16.37
CA LEU A 740 -35.84 24.42 -17.15
C LEU A 740 -36.23 24.51 -18.65
N GLU A 741 -37.30 23.85 -19.08
CA GLU A 741 -37.81 23.86 -20.45
C GLU A 741 -36.72 23.69 -21.53
N LEU A 742 -35.78 22.71 -21.31
CA LEU A 742 -34.65 22.48 -22.21
C LEU A 742 -35.05 21.99 -23.62
N ASP A 743 -36.35 21.66 -23.82
CA ASP A 743 -36.87 21.17 -25.11
C ASP A 743 -37.16 22.31 -26.12
N LYS A 744 -37.24 23.53 -25.65
CA LYS A 744 -37.44 24.69 -26.54
C LYS A 744 -36.15 25.06 -27.26
N HIS A 745 -36.30 25.45 -28.56
CA HIS A 745 -35.16 25.98 -29.36
C HIS A 745 -34.53 27.15 -28.62
N PRO A 746 -33.17 27.37 -28.72
CA PRO A 746 -32.53 28.52 -28.10
C PRO A 746 -33.20 29.89 -28.40
N ASP A 747 -33.80 30.01 -29.57
CA ASP A 747 -34.50 31.18 -29.97
C ASP A 747 -35.94 31.30 -29.41
N GLU A 748 -36.53 30.14 -28.93
CA GLU A 748 -37.85 30.07 -28.32
C GLU A 748 -37.80 30.14 -26.78
N ARG A 749 -36.66 29.93 -26.18
CA ARG A 749 -36.47 30.15 -24.75
C ARG A 749 -36.67 31.62 -24.51
N SER A 750 -37.72 31.97 -23.75
CA SER A 750 -38.04 33.35 -23.44
C SER A 750 -36.73 34.12 -23.12
N TYR A 751 -36.30 34.90 -24.07
CA TYR A 751 -35.18 35.83 -23.93
C TYR A 751 -35.68 36.90 -22.94
N GLN A 752 -35.52 36.66 -21.65
CA GLN A 752 -35.49 37.75 -20.71
C GLN A 752 -34.13 38.44 -20.95
N PRO A 753 -34.08 39.55 -21.65
CA PRO A 753 -32.81 40.28 -21.81
C PRO A 753 -32.33 40.60 -20.40
N LYS A 754 -31.19 40.02 -20.01
CA LYS A 754 -30.48 40.61 -18.88
C LYS A 754 -30.41 42.07 -19.11
N PRO A 755 -30.89 42.94 -18.18
CA PRO A 755 -30.83 44.37 -18.39
C PRO A 755 -29.40 44.66 -18.82
N LYS A 756 -29.26 45.11 -20.08
CA LYS A 756 -27.97 45.56 -20.61
C LYS A 756 -27.48 46.56 -19.58
N ARG A 757 -26.43 46.25 -18.89
CA ARG A 757 -25.67 47.23 -18.14
C ARG A 757 -25.37 48.29 -19.19
N VAL A 758 -26.14 49.37 -19.17
CA VAL A 758 -25.94 50.52 -20.02
C VAL A 758 -24.50 50.94 -19.68
N ARG A 759 -23.59 50.62 -20.56
CA ARG A 759 -22.27 51.18 -20.56
C ARG A 759 -22.56 52.64 -20.89
N ASN A 760 -22.61 53.48 -19.86
CA ASN A 760 -22.64 54.93 -20.07
C ASN A 760 -21.42 55.25 -20.92
N THR A 761 -21.63 55.34 -22.24
CA THR A 761 -20.74 55.97 -23.16
C THR A 761 -20.82 57.44 -22.80
N ALA A 762 -19.93 57.92 -21.94
CA ALA A 762 -19.72 59.32 -21.73
C ALA A 762 -19.43 59.97 -23.11
N ALA A 763 -20.07 61.07 -23.41
CA ALA A 763 -19.82 61.82 -24.60
C ALA A 763 -18.30 62.04 -24.82
N PRO A 764 -17.80 61.87 -26.05
CA PRO A 764 -16.38 62.08 -26.32
C PRO A 764 -15.96 63.49 -25.94
N GLY A 765 -15.13 63.64 -24.92
CA GLY A 765 -14.60 64.92 -24.49
C GLY A 765 -14.53 65.21 -22.99
N MET A 766 -15.20 64.40 -22.16
CA MET A 766 -15.20 64.68 -20.70
C MET A 766 -13.92 64.16 -20.00
N SER A 767 -13.32 65.04 -19.18
CA SER A 767 -12.17 64.77 -18.37
C SER A 767 -12.48 63.82 -17.23
N LYS A 768 -11.47 63.09 -16.69
CA LYS A 768 -11.62 62.16 -15.57
C LYS A 768 -12.21 62.81 -14.29
N ARG A 769 -12.01 64.11 -14.09
CA ARG A 769 -12.55 64.90 -12.97
C ARG A 769 -14.07 65.15 -13.14
N GLU A 770 -14.51 65.52 -14.33
CA GLU A 770 -15.95 65.73 -14.61
C GLU A 770 -16.76 64.44 -14.50
N ARG A 771 -16.22 63.29 -14.89
CA ARG A 771 -16.85 61.97 -14.71
C ARG A 771 -17.08 61.64 -13.24
N VAL A 772 -16.13 61.99 -12.38
CA VAL A 772 -16.22 61.74 -10.93
C VAL A 772 -17.25 62.69 -10.28
N GLN A 773 -17.36 63.93 -10.74
CA GLN A 773 -18.34 64.89 -10.23
C GLN A 773 -19.77 64.51 -10.65
N GLU A 774 -19.98 64.08 -11.91
CA GLU A 774 -21.26 63.63 -12.39
C GLU A 774 -21.73 62.35 -11.65
N GLN A 775 -20.83 61.42 -11.36
CA GLN A 775 -21.11 60.24 -10.62
C GLN A 775 -21.47 60.52 -9.13
N ARG A 776 -20.82 61.52 -8.53
CA ARG A 776 -21.17 62.01 -7.19
C ARG A 776 -22.51 62.74 -7.15
N ALA A 777 -22.86 63.52 -8.19
CA ALA A 777 -24.14 64.15 -8.34
C ALA A 777 -25.31 63.16 -8.51
N LYS A 778 -25.11 62.11 -9.36
CA LYS A 778 -26.08 61.02 -9.55
C LYS A 778 -26.28 60.20 -8.27
N ASN A 779 -25.24 59.97 -7.48
CA ASN A 779 -25.34 59.26 -6.20
C ASN A 779 -26.01 60.10 -5.09
N ARG A 780 -25.88 61.43 -5.11
CA ARG A 780 -26.61 62.34 -4.20
C ARG A 780 -28.13 62.40 -4.53
N TYR A 781 -28.46 62.34 -5.82
CA TYR A 781 -29.87 62.30 -6.25
C TYR A 781 -30.58 60.99 -5.85
N LYS A 782 -29.84 59.87 -5.91
CA LYS A 782 -30.33 58.52 -5.50
C LYS A 782 -30.49 58.37 -3.99
N LYS A 783 -29.88 59.21 -3.17
CA LYS A 783 -29.99 59.20 -1.70
C LYS A 783 -31.07 60.14 -1.17
N ARG A 784 -31.76 60.90 -2.02
CA ARG A 784 -32.82 61.88 -1.67
C ARG A 784 -34.23 61.44 -2.10
N ASN A 785 -34.32 60.40 -2.89
CA ASN A 785 -35.56 59.66 -3.20
C ASN A 785 -35.34 58.19 -2.68
#